data_f70112d3ba25514e8b43b9540275886b
#
_entry.id   f70112d3ba25514e8b43b9540275886b
#
_cell.length_a   1.000
_cell.length_b   1.000
_cell.length_c   1.000
_cell.angle_alpha   90.00
_cell.angle_beta   90.00
_cell.angle_gamma   90.00
#
_symmetry.space_group_name_H-M   'P 1'
#
loop_
_entity.id
_entity.type
_entity.pdbx_description
1 polymer ?
#
loop_
_entity_poly.entity_id
_entity_poly.type
_entity_poly.pdbx_seq_one_letter_code
_entity_poly.pdbx_strand_id
1 'polypeptide(L)'
;MLMILSVSAQTGSTINVRGTVKDVAGEPIIGASILLQGTTSGVVTDYDGNFSIQAPGNGTLVISYVGYITQTIAIQNRNSIEVILQEDMELLDEVVVIGYATGSTRTISGAVEKVGREDMNAGVIVNPLDALKGKVAGVNIQKTGGDPTAGSAIRIRGTTSLSGGNDPLVVIDGVFGDLALLNALSPSDIESFTILKDASETAQYGSRGASGVIVVTTQKGKAGTKSINYDGTFGVEDVYKTINMLNADGYRAAVESMGYANALDKGANTNFMQEMLQTGYTQNHRISFGGGTAETNFRASLGVIDQKGIIKNNSMRNYTAKIDGSQLYFDNKLKLDLGMFGSKRESRYVNDYQKTFYSAASFNPTFPNTQNDDGTWPEDPNANEVDNPLGRLTISDREDNAYLSTNGRLTWAINDNLNFSAFGSYTYNAKENMNYIPTNIKQGVREGRGKAYRGMNKSNILMGNISLNYKKMFQNSRLDALALIEGQNYNYTGFGANARGFDTNFFGYDNLAAGAVVKYGDVSSYKNGYSLNSFLGRVNYMYANRYIATVNMRFDGSSKLGENNKWGFFPSASLAWVMSEESFLKDINEINEIKWRVGYGRTGNQDAISAYNSLLLMGPSGLTSVNGVPTVTYGYNRNANPDLRWETKDMFDVGMDASFFDRKLTATIDYYYSRTKDLLYNYDVPVPPFVHPKLLANLGEMENSGLEVSLGITPLRTEDMELTVSGNMAFQKNKLLSLSGTYMGQELNAAEYMQLARINGAGFQGGNTYVTYQVVGQPLGVFYLPKSNGIINDGLGSYSYNILNLDEDPAINLNNGADRYFAGQAMPKVIMGTNISFRYKAFDIQTQMNGAFGHKIYNGTSLSYMNMNVFPTYNVLPDAPEKKIFDSTVTDYWLEKGDYLHIAYVTLGYNFNVEKMKNWVNSIRLTASVNNLHTFTNYSGLSPMINSTTVNEELGLDDKRFYPLSRTYSLGLSINF
;
A
#
# COMPACT_ATOMS: atom_id res chain seq x y z
N MET A 1 38.51 -49.17 -36.37
CA MET A 1 39.10 -49.93 -35.23
C MET A 1 38.63 -49.21 -33.95
N LEU A 2 37.43 -49.62 -33.40
CA LEU A 2 36.84 -49.10 -32.15
C LEU A 2 37.52 -49.86 -31.02
N MET A 3 38.21 -49.12 -30.11
CA MET A 3 38.63 -49.65 -28.80
C MET A 3 37.47 -49.44 -27.82
N ILE A 4 36.85 -50.53 -27.39
CA ILE A 4 35.93 -50.58 -26.28
C ILE A 4 36.78 -50.63 -25.01
N LEU A 5 36.78 -49.53 -24.25
CA LEU A 5 37.31 -49.54 -22.87
C LEU A 5 36.23 -50.10 -21.95
N SER A 6 36.45 -51.31 -21.49
CA SER A 6 35.68 -51.94 -20.42
C SER A 6 36.04 -51.27 -19.09
N VAL A 7 35.13 -50.47 -18.55
CA VAL A 7 35.19 -50.01 -17.15
C VAL A 7 34.75 -51.20 -16.27
N SER A 8 35.72 -51.84 -15.60
CA SER A 8 35.45 -52.82 -14.53
C SER A 8 34.82 -52.06 -13.35
N ALA A 9 33.53 -52.26 -13.16
CA ALA A 9 32.88 -51.86 -11.91
C ALA A 9 33.47 -52.73 -10.77
N GLN A 10 34.26 -52.14 -9.91
CA GLN A 10 34.73 -52.79 -8.66
C GLN A 10 33.51 -52.88 -7.73
N THR A 11 32.88 -54.05 -7.63
CA THR A 11 31.85 -54.38 -6.65
C THR A 11 32.51 -54.44 -5.27
N GLY A 12 32.56 -53.33 -4.56
CA GLY A 12 32.89 -53.30 -3.13
C GLY A 12 31.85 -54.13 -2.40
N SER A 13 32.30 -55.01 -1.46
CA SER A 13 31.41 -55.76 -0.58
C SER A 13 30.50 -54.84 0.20
N THR A 14 29.19 -54.94 -0.01
CA THR A 14 28.18 -54.17 0.80
C THR A 14 28.18 -54.75 2.22
N ILE A 15 28.20 -53.87 3.20
CA ILE A 15 28.07 -54.19 4.61
C ILE A 15 26.76 -53.63 5.17
N ASN A 16 26.25 -54.25 6.19
CA ASN A 16 25.08 -53.71 6.90
C ASN A 16 25.55 -52.75 7.98
N VAL A 17 25.32 -51.45 7.75
CA VAL A 17 25.66 -50.39 8.69
C VAL A 17 24.43 -50.09 9.55
N ARG A 18 24.59 -50.24 10.85
CA ARG A 18 23.59 -49.87 11.84
C ARG A 18 24.04 -48.64 12.61
N GLY A 19 23.11 -47.91 13.18
CA GLY A 19 23.47 -46.73 13.98
C GLY A 19 22.30 -46.10 14.66
N THR A 20 22.62 -45.08 15.47
CA THR A 20 21.63 -44.26 16.18
C THR A 20 21.87 -42.80 15.83
N VAL A 21 20.79 -42.04 15.67
CA VAL A 21 20.80 -40.61 15.49
C VAL A 21 20.18 -39.96 16.72
N LYS A 22 20.94 -39.11 17.40
CA LYS A 22 20.51 -38.38 18.61
C LYS A 22 20.75 -36.88 18.42
N ASP A 23 20.12 -36.07 19.24
CA ASP A 23 20.45 -34.68 19.41
C ASP A 23 21.60 -34.43 20.40
N VAL A 24 21.97 -33.16 20.63
CA VAL A 24 23.00 -32.78 21.59
C VAL A 24 22.61 -33.05 23.05
N ALA A 25 21.33 -33.20 23.36
CA ALA A 25 20.80 -33.56 24.67
C ALA A 25 20.80 -35.08 24.89
N GLY A 26 21.07 -35.89 23.83
CA GLY A 26 21.07 -37.33 23.84
C GLY A 26 19.69 -37.97 23.54
N GLU A 27 18.69 -37.16 23.19
CA GLU A 27 17.36 -37.66 22.82
C GLU A 27 17.37 -38.24 21.39
N PRO A 28 16.67 -39.38 21.15
CA PRO A 28 16.65 -40.00 19.82
C PRO A 28 15.87 -39.17 18.81
N ILE A 29 16.43 -39.00 17.63
CA ILE A 29 15.77 -38.29 16.51
C ILE A 29 15.01 -39.30 15.64
N ILE A 30 13.69 -39.26 15.72
CA ILE A 30 12.75 -40.14 14.99
C ILE A 30 12.55 -39.61 13.57
N GLY A 31 12.65 -40.47 12.54
CA GLY A 31 12.39 -40.07 11.15
C GLY A 31 13.53 -39.32 10.48
N ALA A 32 14.74 -39.25 11.07
CA ALA A 32 15.89 -38.71 10.38
C ALA A 32 16.21 -39.49 9.10
N SER A 33 16.48 -38.81 8.00
CA SER A 33 16.79 -39.42 6.72
C SER A 33 18.27 -39.77 6.63
N ILE A 34 18.61 -41.00 6.31
CA ILE A 34 19.95 -41.51 6.08
C ILE A 34 20.04 -41.92 4.61
N LEU A 35 20.80 -41.20 3.80
CA LEU A 35 20.95 -41.41 2.36
C LEU A 35 22.39 -41.82 2.06
N LEU A 36 22.60 -42.85 1.22
CA LEU A 36 23.93 -43.17 0.69
C LEU A 36 24.28 -42.16 -0.42
N GLN A 37 25.32 -41.39 -0.20
CA GLN A 37 25.73 -40.29 -1.10
C GLN A 37 25.93 -40.79 -2.53
N GLY A 38 25.35 -40.07 -3.51
CA GLY A 38 25.43 -40.43 -4.94
C GLY A 38 24.45 -41.52 -5.38
N THR A 39 23.51 -41.93 -4.51
CA THR A 39 22.50 -42.95 -4.84
C THR A 39 21.10 -42.51 -4.37
N THR A 40 20.08 -43.24 -4.78
CA THR A 40 18.69 -43.11 -4.25
C THR A 40 18.38 -44.05 -3.09
N SER A 41 19.40 -44.81 -2.59
CA SER A 41 19.24 -45.74 -1.50
C SER A 41 19.31 -45.03 -0.14
N GLY A 42 18.23 -45.08 0.65
CA GLY A 42 18.17 -44.44 1.94
C GLY A 42 17.17 -45.12 2.86
N VAL A 43 17.28 -44.85 4.17
CA VAL A 43 16.37 -45.30 5.23
C VAL A 43 16.08 -44.13 6.16
N VAL A 44 15.06 -44.33 7.03
CA VAL A 44 14.75 -43.37 8.09
C VAL A 44 14.93 -44.01 9.44
N THR A 45 15.22 -43.22 10.48
CA THR A 45 15.33 -43.72 11.87
C THR A 45 13.97 -44.12 12.43
N ASP A 46 13.99 -45.17 13.28
CA ASP A 46 12.84 -45.65 14.05
C ASP A 46 12.56 -44.79 15.29
N TYR A 47 11.61 -45.22 16.14
CA TYR A 47 11.21 -44.52 17.37
C TYR A 47 12.32 -44.39 18.42
N ASP A 48 13.35 -45.20 18.36
CA ASP A 48 14.53 -45.14 19.24
C ASP A 48 15.71 -44.47 18.57
N GLY A 49 15.48 -43.79 17.39
CA GLY A 49 16.52 -43.14 16.61
C GLY A 49 17.46 -44.12 15.87
N ASN A 50 17.15 -45.45 15.80
CA ASN A 50 18.01 -46.40 15.14
C ASN A 50 17.76 -46.48 13.64
N PHE A 51 18.81 -46.77 12.90
CA PHE A 51 18.74 -47.08 11.46
C PHE A 51 19.57 -48.31 11.09
N SER A 52 19.24 -48.91 9.93
CA SER A 52 20.02 -49.98 9.32
C SER A 52 19.99 -49.86 7.82
N ILE A 53 21.16 -49.69 7.17
CA ILE A 53 21.29 -49.49 5.75
C ILE A 53 22.38 -50.39 5.15
N GLN A 54 22.10 -51.00 3.99
CA GLN A 54 23.09 -51.72 3.18
C GLN A 54 23.91 -50.72 2.35
N ALA A 55 25.20 -50.63 2.59
CA ALA A 55 26.05 -49.68 1.90
C ALA A 55 27.47 -50.25 1.63
N PRO A 56 28.19 -49.77 0.60
CA PRO A 56 29.61 -50.10 0.41
C PRO A 56 30.41 -49.62 1.63
N GLY A 57 31.37 -50.43 2.11
CA GLY A 57 32.17 -50.05 3.26
C GLY A 57 33.01 -48.80 3.11
N ASN A 58 33.29 -48.38 1.88
CA ASN A 58 33.94 -47.12 1.54
C ASN A 58 32.93 -45.97 1.18
N GLY A 59 31.62 -46.21 1.35
CA GLY A 59 30.56 -45.25 1.10
C GLY A 59 30.49 -44.11 2.14
N THR A 60 29.69 -43.13 1.84
CA THR A 60 29.44 -41.98 2.69
C THR A 60 27.95 -41.84 2.90
N LEU A 61 27.53 -41.68 4.16
CA LEU A 61 26.14 -41.45 4.54
C LEU A 61 25.90 -39.96 4.70
N VAL A 62 24.80 -39.46 4.14
CA VAL A 62 24.25 -38.12 4.38
C VAL A 62 23.08 -38.29 5.32
N ILE A 63 23.18 -37.69 6.50
CA ILE A 63 22.17 -37.74 7.55
C ILE A 63 21.55 -36.37 7.70
N SER A 64 20.23 -36.28 7.50
CA SER A 64 19.48 -35.04 7.59
C SER A 64 18.18 -35.21 8.32
N TYR A 65 17.79 -34.18 9.07
CA TYR A 65 16.49 -34.04 9.72
C TYR A 65 16.07 -32.60 9.73
N VAL A 66 14.77 -32.36 9.66
CA VAL A 66 14.23 -30.98 9.68
C VAL A 66 14.58 -30.31 11.00
N GLY A 67 15.22 -29.13 10.92
CA GLY A 67 15.68 -28.40 12.11
C GLY A 67 17.07 -28.76 12.60
N TYR A 68 17.84 -29.60 11.87
CA TYR A 68 19.19 -30.00 12.24
C TYR A 68 20.18 -29.84 11.09
N ILE A 69 21.45 -29.55 11.42
CA ILE A 69 22.53 -29.43 10.45
C ILE A 69 22.81 -30.79 9.81
N THR A 70 22.68 -30.86 8.49
CA THR A 70 22.98 -32.09 7.73
C THR A 70 24.43 -32.52 7.93
N GLN A 71 24.66 -33.77 8.36
CA GLN A 71 25.99 -34.33 8.49
C GLN A 71 26.32 -35.36 7.42
N THR A 72 27.57 -35.34 6.97
CA THR A 72 28.10 -36.28 5.99
C THR A 72 29.17 -37.13 6.67
N ILE A 73 28.95 -38.47 6.76
CA ILE A 73 29.80 -39.38 7.53
C ILE A 73 30.30 -40.51 6.62
N ALA A 74 31.62 -40.60 6.47
CA ALA A 74 32.23 -41.74 5.79
C ALA A 74 32.09 -43.04 6.58
N ILE A 75 31.64 -44.11 5.96
CA ILE A 75 31.39 -45.41 6.62
C ILE A 75 32.70 -46.05 7.11
N GLN A 76 33.78 -46.02 6.34
CA GLN A 76 35.08 -46.52 6.69
C GLN A 76 35.06 -47.96 7.22
N ASN A 77 34.29 -48.84 6.57
CA ASN A 77 34.05 -50.23 6.99
C ASN A 77 33.49 -50.44 8.41
N ARG A 78 32.87 -49.39 9.01
CA ARG A 78 32.24 -49.49 10.35
C ARG A 78 30.87 -50.12 10.19
N ASN A 79 30.56 -51.07 11.05
CA ASN A 79 29.24 -51.71 11.12
C ASN A 79 28.28 -50.99 12.08
N SER A 80 28.79 -50.04 12.88
CA SER A 80 28.00 -49.24 13.81
C SER A 80 28.48 -47.78 13.76
N ILE A 81 27.54 -46.84 13.68
CA ILE A 81 27.79 -45.38 13.61
C ILE A 81 26.80 -44.69 14.54
N GLU A 82 27.31 -43.95 15.52
CA GLU A 82 26.52 -43.04 16.33
C GLU A 82 26.63 -41.63 15.76
N VAL A 83 25.48 -40.97 15.57
CA VAL A 83 25.38 -39.64 14.95
C VAL A 83 24.72 -38.70 15.95
N ILE A 84 25.40 -37.60 16.26
CA ILE A 84 24.82 -36.52 17.07
C ILE A 84 24.58 -35.36 16.13
N LEU A 85 23.30 -35.07 15.80
CA LEU A 85 22.94 -33.94 15.02
C LEU A 85 22.88 -32.70 15.90
N GLN A 86 23.43 -31.62 15.41
CA GLN A 86 23.31 -30.29 16.01
C GLN A 86 22.09 -29.59 15.44
N GLU A 87 21.30 -28.92 16.27
CA GLU A 87 20.19 -28.15 15.82
C GLU A 87 20.68 -27.05 14.86
N ASP A 88 19.99 -26.95 13.71
CA ASP A 88 20.21 -25.87 12.78
C ASP A 88 19.38 -24.67 13.24
N MET A 89 20.01 -23.80 14.01
CA MET A 89 19.38 -22.59 14.53
C MET A 89 18.90 -21.65 13.42
N GLU A 90 19.38 -21.78 12.18
CA GLU A 90 18.88 -21.03 11.02
C GLU A 90 17.56 -21.61 10.46
N LEU A 91 17.32 -22.92 10.59
CA LEU A 91 16.09 -23.56 10.09
C LEU A 91 14.92 -23.52 11.09
N LEU A 92 15.19 -23.33 12.38
CA LEU A 92 14.17 -23.15 13.42
C LEU A 92 13.68 -21.69 13.52
N ASP A 93 14.48 -20.74 13.07
CA ASP A 93 14.12 -19.33 13.04
C ASP A 93 13.48 -18.95 11.70
N GLU A 94 12.41 -18.17 11.77
CA GLU A 94 11.71 -17.64 10.60
C GLU A 94 12.67 -16.83 9.70
N VAL A 95 12.93 -17.33 8.48
CA VAL A 95 13.77 -16.64 7.51
C VAL A 95 13.09 -15.38 7.01
N VAL A 96 13.79 -14.26 7.14
CA VAL A 96 13.34 -12.94 6.71
C VAL A 96 14.26 -12.43 5.60
N VAL A 97 13.66 -11.96 4.51
CA VAL A 97 14.40 -11.29 3.43
C VAL A 97 14.53 -9.81 3.79
N ILE A 98 15.78 -9.35 3.95
CA ILE A 98 16.08 -7.95 4.26
C ILE A 98 16.96 -7.42 3.15
N GLY A 99 16.35 -6.69 2.24
CA GLY A 99 17.06 -6.07 1.13
C GLY A 99 17.76 -7.09 0.25
N TYR A 100 19.07 -7.03 0.28
CA TYR A 100 19.95 -7.89 -0.52
C TYR A 100 20.50 -9.09 0.27
N ALA A 101 20.08 -9.25 1.53
CA ALA A 101 20.49 -10.33 2.41
C ALA A 101 19.28 -11.10 2.96
N THR A 102 19.50 -12.33 3.36
CA THR A 102 18.55 -13.13 4.13
C THR A 102 19.10 -13.34 5.54
N GLY A 103 18.25 -13.18 6.54
CA GLY A 103 18.58 -13.43 7.95
C GLY A 103 17.42 -14.08 8.68
N SER A 104 17.62 -14.51 9.92
CA SER A 104 16.53 -14.87 10.82
C SER A 104 16.10 -13.64 11.63
N THR A 105 14.89 -13.63 12.17
CA THR A 105 14.42 -12.57 13.08
C THR A 105 15.37 -12.37 14.24
N ARG A 106 16.06 -13.43 14.68
CA ARG A 106 17.03 -13.43 15.76
C ARG A 106 18.33 -12.68 15.38
N THR A 107 18.78 -12.78 14.11
CA THR A 107 20.05 -12.18 13.64
C THR A 107 19.92 -10.74 13.15
N ILE A 108 18.69 -10.21 13.08
CA ILE A 108 18.39 -8.85 12.64
C ILE A 108 18.47 -7.91 13.81
N SER A 109 19.17 -6.76 13.65
CA SER A 109 19.35 -5.76 14.69
C SER A 109 18.39 -4.57 14.61
N GLY A 110 17.60 -4.43 13.55
CA GLY A 110 16.60 -3.36 13.36
C GLY A 110 15.15 -3.84 13.56
N ALA A 111 14.20 -2.90 13.54
CA ALA A 111 12.77 -3.15 13.62
C ALA A 111 12.23 -3.70 12.28
N VAL A 112 12.02 -5.00 12.21
CA VAL A 112 11.51 -5.70 11.03
C VAL A 112 10.33 -6.56 11.45
N GLU A 113 9.22 -6.47 10.71
CA GLU A 113 8.03 -7.27 10.98
C GLU A 113 7.64 -8.05 9.74
N LYS A 114 7.47 -9.37 9.89
CA LYS A 114 7.06 -10.26 8.83
C LYS A 114 5.62 -10.69 9.06
N VAL A 115 4.82 -10.62 8.01
CA VAL A 115 3.46 -11.16 7.97
C VAL A 115 3.46 -12.32 6.99
N GLY A 116 3.45 -13.53 7.53
CA GLY A 116 3.37 -14.77 6.77
C GLY A 116 1.98 -14.98 6.16
N ARG A 117 1.87 -15.94 5.23
CA ARG A 117 0.59 -16.23 4.57
C ARG A 117 -0.52 -16.60 5.56
N GLU A 118 -0.20 -17.30 6.64
CA GLU A 118 -1.15 -17.73 7.67
C GLU A 118 -1.67 -16.56 8.51
N ASP A 119 -0.85 -15.49 8.63
CA ASP A 119 -1.18 -14.29 9.39
C ASP A 119 -1.93 -13.25 8.56
N MET A 120 -1.97 -13.39 7.24
CA MET A 120 -2.68 -12.46 6.36
C MET A 120 -4.18 -12.43 6.66
N ASN A 121 -4.81 -11.28 6.40
CA ASN A 121 -6.25 -11.17 6.54
C ASN A 121 -6.97 -12.20 5.68
N ALA A 122 -8.01 -12.81 6.24
CA ALA A 122 -8.93 -13.70 5.52
C ALA A 122 -10.07 -12.91 4.86
N GLY A 123 -10.90 -13.58 4.07
CA GLY A 123 -12.04 -13.00 3.37
C GLY A 123 -11.74 -12.65 1.92
N VAL A 124 -12.52 -11.73 1.35
CA VAL A 124 -12.32 -11.29 -0.04
C VAL A 124 -11.18 -10.27 -0.08
N ILE A 125 -10.02 -10.71 -0.53
CA ILE A 125 -8.84 -9.86 -0.72
C ILE A 125 -8.66 -9.61 -2.21
N VAL A 126 -8.89 -8.37 -2.63
CA VAL A 126 -8.71 -7.91 -4.03
C VAL A 126 -7.39 -7.17 -4.17
N ASN A 127 -7.06 -6.34 -3.18
CA ASN A 127 -5.81 -5.58 -3.13
C ASN A 127 -4.83 -6.24 -2.14
N PRO A 128 -3.57 -6.49 -2.52
CA PRO A 128 -2.56 -7.07 -1.62
C PRO A 128 -2.40 -6.34 -0.29
N LEU A 129 -2.55 -5.01 -0.24
CA LEU A 129 -2.48 -4.23 0.99
C LEU A 129 -3.61 -4.55 1.98
N ASP A 130 -4.77 -5.01 1.50
CA ASP A 130 -5.87 -5.39 2.39
C ASP A 130 -5.50 -6.61 3.24
N ALA A 131 -4.57 -7.47 2.75
CA ALA A 131 -4.02 -8.59 3.51
C ALA A 131 -3.19 -8.16 4.73
N LEU A 132 -2.62 -6.95 4.69
CA LEU A 132 -1.77 -6.37 5.75
C LEU A 132 -2.53 -5.45 6.72
N LYS A 133 -3.73 -5.00 6.35
CA LYS A 133 -4.45 -3.97 7.10
C LYS A 133 -4.64 -4.38 8.56
N GLY A 134 -4.13 -3.55 9.51
CA GLY A 134 -4.21 -3.77 10.96
C GLY A 134 -3.31 -4.89 11.51
N LYS A 135 -2.36 -5.43 10.73
CA LYS A 135 -1.44 -6.49 11.19
C LYS A 135 -0.16 -5.95 11.81
N VAL A 136 0.30 -4.77 11.40
CA VAL A 136 1.63 -4.24 11.72
C VAL A 136 1.48 -2.91 12.47
N ALA A 137 2.13 -2.79 13.63
CA ALA A 137 2.16 -1.55 14.40
C ALA A 137 2.86 -0.43 13.62
N GLY A 138 2.29 0.80 13.67
CA GLY A 138 2.82 1.96 12.95
C GLY A 138 2.57 1.97 11.45
N VAL A 139 1.84 0.97 10.92
CA VAL A 139 1.43 0.90 9.51
C VAL A 139 -0.06 1.24 9.40
N ASN A 140 -0.36 2.35 8.75
CA ASN A 140 -1.72 2.80 8.49
C ASN A 140 -2.09 2.56 7.03
N ILE A 141 -3.03 1.65 6.78
CA ILE A 141 -3.56 1.35 5.44
C ILE A 141 -5.01 1.82 5.38
N GLN A 142 -5.28 2.75 4.47
CA GLN A 142 -6.58 3.37 4.32
C GLN A 142 -7.07 3.29 2.88
N LYS A 143 -8.29 2.78 2.69
CA LYS A 143 -9.05 2.87 1.44
C LYS A 143 -10.27 3.75 1.69
N THR A 144 -10.40 4.81 0.90
CA THR A 144 -11.52 5.73 1.00
C THR A 144 -12.65 5.24 0.11
N GLY A 145 -13.75 4.77 0.73
CA GLY A 145 -14.94 4.28 0.00
C GLY A 145 -14.82 2.85 -0.54
N GLY A 146 -15.92 2.42 -1.18
CA GLY A 146 -16.11 1.07 -1.75
C GLY A 146 -15.79 0.95 -3.24
N ASP A 147 -15.15 1.94 -3.87
CA ASP A 147 -14.82 1.89 -5.31
C ASP A 147 -13.86 0.72 -5.60
N PRO A 148 -14.23 -0.25 -6.48
CA PRO A 148 -13.38 -1.37 -6.87
C PRO A 148 -12.11 -0.93 -7.59
N THR A 149 -12.12 0.25 -8.22
CA THR A 149 -10.98 0.77 -8.98
C THR A 149 -10.01 1.59 -8.13
N ALA A 150 -10.41 2.03 -6.92
CA ALA A 150 -9.60 2.84 -6.03
C ALA A 150 -8.45 2.04 -5.39
N GLY A 151 -7.27 2.64 -5.34
CA GLY A 151 -6.12 2.14 -4.58
C GLY A 151 -6.26 2.39 -3.08
N SER A 152 -5.45 1.69 -2.30
CA SER A 152 -5.27 1.96 -0.87
C SER A 152 -4.04 2.85 -0.65
N ALA A 153 -4.17 3.85 0.22
CA ALA A 153 -3.02 4.63 0.71
C ALA A 153 -2.37 3.89 1.88
N ILE A 154 -1.06 3.94 1.97
CA ILE A 154 -0.30 3.35 3.08
C ILE A 154 0.69 4.36 3.64
N ARG A 155 0.85 4.39 4.95
CA ARG A 155 1.85 5.20 5.66
C ARG A 155 2.52 4.37 6.72
N ILE A 156 3.85 4.47 6.79
CA ILE A 156 4.69 3.81 7.80
C ILE A 156 5.31 4.88 8.68
N ARG A 157 4.95 4.91 9.99
CA ARG A 157 5.45 5.87 10.97
C ARG A 157 5.22 7.35 10.58
N GLY A 158 4.08 7.61 9.91
CA GLY A 158 3.63 8.97 9.57
C GLY A 158 4.08 9.49 8.21
N THR A 159 3.91 10.80 8.01
CA THR A 159 4.23 11.53 6.78
C THR A 159 5.71 11.93 6.80
N THR A 160 6.42 11.76 5.70
CA THR A 160 7.86 12.07 5.59
C THR A 160 8.16 13.24 4.66
N SER A 161 7.25 13.61 3.77
CA SER A 161 7.38 14.72 2.83
C SER A 161 6.07 15.51 2.72
N LEU A 162 6.16 16.80 2.48
CA LEU A 162 5.00 17.68 2.24
C LEU A 162 4.57 17.69 0.77
N SER A 163 5.53 17.62 -0.15
CA SER A 163 5.31 17.76 -1.59
C SER A 163 5.56 16.47 -2.37
N GLY A 164 6.18 15.46 -1.74
CA GLY A 164 6.58 14.21 -2.37
C GLY A 164 5.73 13.02 -2.02
N GLY A 165 6.03 11.90 -2.66
CA GLY A 165 5.46 10.60 -2.34
C GLY A 165 5.81 10.19 -0.90
N ASN A 166 4.79 9.78 -0.17
CA ASN A 166 4.92 9.24 1.18
C ASN A 166 4.63 7.73 1.18
N ASP A 167 4.48 7.13 0.01
CA ASP A 167 4.28 5.71 -0.15
C ASP A 167 5.61 4.96 0.07
N PRO A 168 5.59 3.80 0.73
CA PRO A 168 6.79 3.00 0.90
C PRO A 168 7.29 2.43 -0.43
N LEU A 169 8.60 2.21 -0.52
CA LEU A 169 9.17 1.42 -1.61
C LEU A 169 8.63 -0.01 -1.56
N VAL A 170 8.20 -0.54 -2.69
CA VAL A 170 7.80 -1.94 -2.84
C VAL A 170 8.92 -2.72 -3.52
N VAL A 171 9.28 -3.87 -2.95
CA VAL A 171 10.29 -4.78 -3.53
C VAL A 171 9.67 -6.17 -3.65
N ILE A 172 9.43 -6.65 -4.86
CA ILE A 172 8.85 -7.98 -5.12
C ILE A 172 9.93 -8.90 -5.69
N ASP A 173 10.34 -9.92 -4.95
CA ASP A 173 11.40 -10.88 -5.32
C ASP A 173 12.70 -10.20 -5.80
N GLY A 174 13.00 -9.00 -5.26
CA GLY A 174 14.17 -8.17 -5.62
C GLY A 174 13.91 -7.13 -6.71
N VAL A 175 12.74 -7.12 -7.35
CA VAL A 175 12.33 -6.08 -8.31
C VAL A 175 11.78 -4.88 -7.55
N PHE A 176 12.32 -3.70 -7.78
CA PHE A 176 11.87 -2.46 -7.18
C PHE A 176 10.73 -1.83 -7.95
N GLY A 177 9.73 -1.35 -7.21
CA GLY A 177 8.56 -0.68 -7.77
C GLY A 177 7.82 0.16 -6.74
N ASP A 178 6.59 0.43 -7.06
CA ASP A 178 5.64 1.22 -6.27
C ASP A 178 4.37 0.40 -5.94
N LEU A 179 3.37 1.05 -5.40
CA LEU A 179 2.08 0.42 -5.11
C LEU A 179 1.37 -0.08 -6.37
N ALA A 180 1.66 0.47 -7.57
CA ALA A 180 1.08 -0.02 -8.81
C ALA A 180 1.62 -1.40 -9.17
N LEU A 181 2.93 -1.65 -8.95
CA LEU A 181 3.53 -2.98 -9.09
C LEU A 181 2.88 -3.99 -8.13
N LEU A 182 2.68 -3.60 -6.86
CA LEU A 182 2.04 -4.46 -5.87
C LEU A 182 0.59 -4.78 -6.25
N ASN A 183 -0.17 -3.79 -6.69
CA ASN A 183 -1.58 -3.94 -7.10
C ASN A 183 -1.76 -4.76 -8.39
N ALA A 184 -0.70 -4.95 -9.16
CA ALA A 184 -0.70 -5.81 -10.35
C ALA A 184 -0.52 -7.29 -10.00
N LEU A 185 0.01 -7.61 -8.79
CA LEU A 185 0.23 -8.97 -8.31
C LEU A 185 -1.06 -9.56 -7.71
N SER A 186 -1.31 -10.85 -7.94
CA SER A 186 -2.39 -11.56 -7.25
C SER A 186 -2.07 -11.70 -5.75
N PRO A 187 -2.97 -11.31 -4.82
CA PRO A 187 -2.76 -11.50 -3.38
C PRO A 187 -2.42 -12.94 -3.00
N SER A 188 -3.04 -13.91 -3.69
CA SER A 188 -2.81 -15.33 -3.44
C SER A 188 -1.45 -15.85 -3.90
N ASP A 189 -0.65 -15.09 -4.69
CA ASP A 189 0.72 -15.45 -5.06
C ASP A 189 1.75 -15.03 -4.01
N ILE A 190 1.32 -14.29 -2.99
CA ILE A 190 2.19 -13.77 -1.94
C ILE A 190 2.40 -14.84 -0.87
N GLU A 191 3.66 -15.07 -0.51
CA GLU A 191 4.08 -15.95 0.60
C GLU A 191 4.22 -15.15 1.89
N SER A 192 4.85 -13.98 1.80
CA SER A 192 5.01 -13.11 2.97
C SER A 192 5.24 -11.66 2.57
N PHE A 193 4.90 -10.78 3.49
CA PHE A 193 5.32 -9.39 3.51
C PHE A 193 6.34 -9.19 4.63
N THR A 194 7.42 -8.51 4.33
CA THR A 194 8.38 -8.03 5.33
C THR A 194 8.38 -6.51 5.31
N ILE A 195 8.04 -5.89 6.45
CA ILE A 195 7.91 -4.45 6.59
C ILE A 195 9.14 -3.92 7.32
N LEU A 196 9.91 -3.09 6.64
CA LEU A 196 11.08 -2.41 7.22
C LEU A 196 10.64 -1.00 7.62
N LYS A 197 10.59 -0.75 8.92
CA LYS A 197 10.09 0.50 9.50
C LYS A 197 11.22 1.44 9.94
N ASP A 198 12.36 0.85 10.31
CA ASP A 198 13.51 1.52 10.91
C ASP A 198 14.54 1.94 9.85
N ALA A 199 15.09 3.14 10.00
CA ALA A 199 16.12 3.66 9.12
C ALA A 199 17.43 2.86 9.16
N SER A 200 17.71 2.10 10.22
CA SER A 200 18.88 1.22 10.27
C SER A 200 18.80 0.10 9.22
N GLU A 201 17.61 -0.36 8.89
CA GLU A 201 17.38 -1.36 7.82
C GLU A 201 16.97 -0.72 6.49
N THR A 202 16.20 0.38 6.49
CA THR A 202 15.76 0.99 5.22
C THR A 202 16.87 1.81 4.55
N ALA A 203 17.94 2.21 5.26
CA ALA A 203 19.08 2.92 4.67
C ALA A 203 19.82 2.08 3.61
N GLN A 204 19.75 0.74 3.64
CA GLN A 204 20.27 -0.09 2.55
C GLN A 204 19.52 0.14 1.21
N TYR A 205 18.35 0.77 1.22
CA TYR A 205 17.60 1.22 0.03
C TYR A 205 17.81 2.72 -0.26
N GLY A 206 18.61 3.40 0.59
CA GLY A 206 19.10 4.76 0.40
C GLY A 206 18.00 5.79 0.20
N SER A 207 18.06 6.43 -0.94
CA SER A 207 17.17 7.53 -1.35
C SER A 207 15.69 7.15 -1.56
N ARG A 208 15.33 5.89 -1.38
CA ARG A 208 13.95 5.41 -1.50
C ARG A 208 13.42 4.78 -0.22
N GLY A 209 14.25 4.75 0.84
CA GLY A 209 13.91 4.14 2.12
C GLY A 209 13.19 5.06 3.12
N ALA A 210 13.04 6.36 2.85
CA ALA A 210 12.54 7.34 3.83
C ALA A 210 11.11 7.07 4.32
N SER A 211 10.22 6.59 3.44
CA SER A 211 8.82 6.26 3.75
C SER A 211 8.61 4.81 4.20
N GLY A 212 9.71 4.08 4.46
CA GLY A 212 9.69 2.64 4.76
C GLY A 212 9.78 1.77 3.51
N VAL A 213 9.93 0.45 3.71
CA VAL A 213 10.03 -0.51 2.61
C VAL A 213 9.13 -1.71 2.88
N ILE A 214 8.40 -2.14 1.85
CA ILE A 214 7.60 -3.37 1.83
C ILE A 214 8.30 -4.37 0.93
N VAL A 215 8.90 -5.39 1.52
CA VAL A 215 9.48 -6.51 0.78
C VAL A 215 8.43 -7.61 0.66
N VAL A 216 8.13 -8.00 -0.56
CA VAL A 216 7.15 -9.05 -0.89
C VAL A 216 7.92 -10.26 -1.41
N THR A 217 7.75 -11.38 -0.72
CA THR A 217 8.22 -12.67 -1.19
C THR A 217 7.04 -13.42 -1.79
N THR A 218 7.20 -13.92 -3.02
CA THR A 218 6.14 -14.69 -3.67
C THR A 218 6.37 -16.19 -3.50
N GLN A 219 5.27 -16.95 -3.62
CA GLN A 219 5.33 -18.41 -3.53
C GLN A 219 6.21 -19.00 -4.64
N LYS A 220 7.06 -19.94 -4.29
CA LYS A 220 7.97 -20.69 -5.17
C LYS A 220 7.57 -22.15 -5.23
N GLY A 221 8.08 -22.88 -6.24
CA GLY A 221 8.01 -24.33 -6.29
C GLY A 221 8.83 -24.97 -5.15
N LYS A 222 8.33 -26.05 -4.57
CA LYS A 222 9.05 -26.80 -3.51
C LYS A 222 9.65 -28.05 -4.09
N ALA A 223 10.91 -28.36 -3.71
CA ALA A 223 11.60 -29.60 -4.08
C ALA A 223 10.85 -30.82 -3.56
N GLY A 224 10.83 -31.90 -4.33
CA GLY A 224 10.19 -33.17 -3.95
C GLY A 224 8.65 -33.14 -3.97
N THR A 225 8.02 -32.04 -4.38
CA THR A 225 6.57 -31.93 -4.44
C THR A 225 6.04 -31.81 -5.87
N LYS A 226 4.78 -32.20 -6.05
CA LYS A 226 3.97 -31.86 -7.22
C LYS A 226 2.64 -31.35 -6.67
N SER A 227 2.26 -30.13 -6.97
CA SER A 227 1.03 -29.54 -6.45
C SER A 227 0.28 -28.80 -7.54
N ILE A 228 -1.03 -28.99 -7.52
CA ILE A 228 -1.98 -28.16 -8.26
C ILE A 228 -2.90 -27.55 -7.20
N ASN A 229 -3.03 -26.24 -7.17
CA ASN A 229 -3.89 -25.56 -6.24
C ASN A 229 -4.92 -24.73 -6.99
N TYR A 230 -6.15 -24.80 -6.52
CA TYR A 230 -7.24 -23.92 -6.93
C TYR A 230 -7.74 -23.12 -5.72
N ASP A 231 -7.77 -21.80 -5.86
CA ASP A 231 -8.39 -20.88 -4.90
C ASP A 231 -9.48 -20.09 -5.64
N GLY A 232 -10.71 -20.18 -5.14
CA GLY A 232 -11.86 -19.46 -5.69
C GLY A 232 -12.63 -18.74 -4.59
N THR A 233 -13.05 -17.49 -4.84
CA THR A 233 -13.91 -16.72 -3.95
C THR A 233 -14.97 -16.01 -4.74
N PHE A 234 -16.23 -16.07 -4.27
CA PHE A 234 -17.34 -15.31 -4.79
C PHE A 234 -18.00 -14.50 -3.67
N GLY A 235 -18.25 -13.22 -3.91
CA GLY A 235 -18.87 -12.31 -2.96
C GLY A 235 -19.95 -11.46 -3.60
N VAL A 236 -21.00 -11.15 -2.85
CA VAL A 236 -22.05 -10.20 -3.19
C VAL A 236 -21.86 -8.95 -2.34
N GLU A 237 -22.00 -7.79 -2.96
CA GLU A 237 -21.73 -6.50 -2.35
C GLU A 237 -22.97 -5.62 -2.33
N ASP A 238 -23.34 -5.11 -1.16
CA ASP A 238 -24.41 -4.14 -0.99
C ASP A 238 -23.87 -2.86 -0.32
N VAL A 239 -24.57 -1.74 -0.55
CA VAL A 239 -24.20 -0.46 0.07
C VAL A 239 -24.35 -0.53 1.59
N TYR A 240 -23.32 -0.05 2.31
CA TYR A 240 -23.33 -0.05 3.77
C TYR A 240 -24.24 1.04 4.36
N LYS A 241 -24.11 2.29 3.89
CA LYS A 241 -24.89 3.48 4.30
C LYS A 241 -24.91 4.51 3.17
N THR A 242 -26.03 5.20 2.98
CA THR A 242 -26.19 6.32 2.03
C THR A 242 -26.68 7.57 2.71
N ILE A 243 -26.58 8.72 2.03
CA ILE A 243 -27.19 9.97 2.48
C ILE A 243 -28.69 9.94 2.14
N ASN A 244 -29.54 10.18 3.12
CA ASN A 244 -30.97 10.38 2.93
C ASN A 244 -31.22 11.87 2.68
N MET A 245 -31.72 12.20 1.49
CA MET A 245 -32.15 13.55 1.12
C MET A 245 -33.65 13.68 1.18
N LEU A 246 -34.21 14.87 1.05
CA LEU A 246 -35.67 15.02 0.90
C LEU A 246 -36.16 14.19 -0.32
N ASN A 247 -37.21 13.42 -0.11
CA ASN A 247 -37.97 12.85 -1.22
C ASN A 247 -38.90 13.93 -1.84
N ALA A 248 -39.58 13.62 -2.93
CA ALA A 248 -40.42 14.60 -3.63
C ALA A 248 -41.53 15.20 -2.76
N ASP A 249 -42.14 14.43 -1.88
CA ASP A 249 -43.18 14.92 -0.98
C ASP A 249 -42.64 15.85 0.08
N GLY A 250 -41.49 15.46 0.69
CA GLY A 250 -40.77 16.32 1.63
C GLY A 250 -40.26 17.61 0.98
N TYR A 251 -39.79 17.52 -0.28
CA TYR A 251 -39.38 18.69 -1.06
C TYR A 251 -40.56 19.65 -1.30
N ARG A 252 -41.73 19.14 -1.76
CA ARG A 252 -42.94 19.95 -1.96
C ARG A 252 -43.42 20.62 -0.67
N ALA A 253 -43.46 19.85 0.42
CA ALA A 253 -43.82 20.39 1.74
C ALA A 253 -42.85 21.50 2.21
N ALA A 254 -41.55 21.33 1.96
CA ALA A 254 -40.55 22.34 2.29
C ALA A 254 -40.72 23.60 1.42
N VAL A 255 -40.96 23.45 0.10
CA VAL A 255 -41.25 24.55 -0.83
C VAL A 255 -42.44 25.36 -0.38
N GLU A 256 -43.55 24.66 -0.01
CA GLU A 256 -44.78 25.32 0.47
C GLU A 256 -44.55 26.06 1.80
N SER A 257 -43.92 25.40 2.77
CA SER A 257 -43.66 25.97 4.09
C SER A 257 -42.74 27.17 4.10
N MET A 258 -41.83 27.23 3.09
CA MET A 258 -40.89 28.35 2.90
C MET A 258 -41.41 29.43 1.94
N GLY A 259 -42.56 29.21 1.26
CA GLY A 259 -43.17 30.17 0.36
C GLY A 259 -42.43 30.39 -0.97
N TYR A 260 -41.70 29.38 -1.48
CA TYR A 260 -40.95 29.47 -2.75
C TYR A 260 -41.85 29.27 -3.97
N ALA A 261 -42.50 30.34 -4.44
CA ALA A 261 -43.46 30.30 -5.54
C ALA A 261 -42.86 29.88 -6.91
N ASN A 262 -41.57 30.01 -7.11
CA ASN A 262 -40.88 29.72 -8.37
C ASN A 262 -40.08 28.39 -8.36
N ALA A 263 -40.31 27.52 -7.37
CA ALA A 263 -39.68 26.19 -7.32
C ALA A 263 -40.17 25.31 -8.49
N LEU A 264 -39.25 24.61 -9.12
CA LEU A 264 -39.60 23.70 -10.20
C LEU A 264 -40.15 22.40 -9.61
N ASP A 265 -41.34 22.00 -10.06
CA ASP A 265 -41.91 20.68 -9.82
C ASP A 265 -42.27 20.04 -11.17
N LYS A 266 -41.67 18.88 -11.45
CA LYS A 266 -41.87 18.09 -12.67
C LYS A 266 -42.84 16.91 -12.45
N GLY A 267 -43.47 16.82 -11.29
CA GLY A 267 -44.51 15.83 -10.98
C GLY A 267 -43.99 14.45 -10.61
N ALA A 268 -42.71 14.17 -10.72
CA ALA A 268 -42.14 12.85 -10.40
C ALA A 268 -41.85 12.71 -8.89
N ASN A 269 -41.42 11.49 -8.51
CA ASN A 269 -40.88 11.17 -7.21
C ASN A 269 -39.69 10.21 -7.40
N THR A 270 -38.50 10.77 -7.57
CA THR A 270 -37.29 10.04 -7.91
C THR A 270 -36.24 10.14 -6.79
N ASN A 271 -35.81 9.01 -6.27
CA ASN A 271 -34.64 8.94 -5.40
C ASN A 271 -33.39 8.68 -6.27
N PHE A 272 -32.75 9.75 -6.72
CA PHE A 272 -31.59 9.68 -7.61
C PHE A 272 -30.38 8.96 -6.99
N MET A 273 -30.22 8.97 -5.66
CA MET A 273 -29.20 8.19 -4.97
C MET A 273 -29.44 6.70 -5.14
N GLN A 274 -30.68 6.23 -4.97
CA GLN A 274 -31.03 4.82 -5.14
C GLN A 274 -30.96 4.38 -6.61
N GLU A 275 -31.32 5.26 -7.54
CA GLU A 275 -31.24 4.98 -8.99
C GLU A 275 -29.80 4.75 -9.47
N MET A 276 -28.81 5.34 -8.81
CA MET A 276 -27.41 5.12 -9.15
C MET A 276 -26.85 3.79 -8.62
N LEU A 277 -27.46 3.23 -7.58
CA LEU A 277 -26.95 2.06 -6.88
C LEU A 277 -27.33 0.76 -7.59
N GLN A 278 -26.56 -0.27 -7.35
CA GLN A 278 -26.79 -1.66 -7.75
C GLN A 278 -26.15 -2.60 -6.75
N THR A 279 -26.62 -3.85 -6.70
CA THR A 279 -25.88 -4.92 -6.02
C THR A 279 -24.63 -5.23 -6.85
N GLY A 280 -23.47 -5.12 -6.19
CA GLY A 280 -22.19 -5.47 -6.77
C GLY A 280 -21.83 -6.94 -6.56
N TYR A 281 -20.75 -7.39 -7.19
CA TYR A 281 -20.16 -8.70 -6.93
C TYR A 281 -18.63 -8.65 -7.06
N THR A 282 -17.97 -9.57 -6.40
CA THR A 282 -16.53 -9.82 -6.54
C THR A 282 -16.29 -11.31 -6.74
N GLN A 283 -15.54 -11.65 -7.79
CA GLN A 283 -15.05 -13.00 -8.03
C GLN A 283 -13.54 -12.99 -8.14
N ASN A 284 -12.90 -13.96 -7.48
CA ASN A 284 -11.46 -14.18 -7.57
C ASN A 284 -11.22 -15.67 -7.79
N HIS A 285 -10.60 -16.02 -8.91
CA HIS A 285 -10.27 -17.39 -9.26
C HIS A 285 -8.80 -17.50 -9.61
N ARG A 286 -8.12 -18.48 -9.03
CA ARG A 286 -6.72 -18.74 -9.27
C ARG A 286 -6.45 -20.23 -9.36
N ILE A 287 -5.65 -20.59 -10.33
CA ILE A 287 -5.05 -21.93 -10.44
C ILE A 287 -3.53 -21.78 -10.42
N SER A 288 -2.85 -22.65 -9.71
CA SER A 288 -1.39 -22.72 -9.73
C SER A 288 -0.92 -24.16 -9.74
N PHE A 289 0.20 -24.35 -10.36
CA PHE A 289 0.89 -25.65 -10.41
C PHE A 289 2.38 -25.43 -10.22
N GLY A 290 2.99 -26.36 -9.52
CA GLY A 290 4.41 -26.30 -9.22
C GLY A 290 4.95 -27.60 -8.72
N GLY A 291 6.25 -27.68 -8.69
CA GLY A 291 6.96 -28.85 -8.22
C GLY A 291 8.45 -28.74 -8.51
N GLY A 292 9.13 -29.82 -8.29
CA GLY A 292 10.54 -29.88 -8.66
C GLY A 292 11.29 -31.01 -7.99
N THR A 293 12.58 -31.04 -8.26
CA THR A 293 13.60 -31.89 -7.65
C THR A 293 14.44 -31.06 -6.68
N ALA A 294 15.45 -31.65 -6.07
CA ALA A 294 16.40 -30.90 -5.25
C ALA A 294 17.17 -29.84 -6.05
N GLU A 295 17.36 -30.05 -7.35
CA GLU A 295 18.15 -29.17 -8.24
C GLU A 295 17.27 -28.19 -9.02
N THR A 296 16.05 -28.59 -9.39
CA THR A 296 15.15 -27.82 -10.26
C THR A 296 13.81 -27.67 -9.59
N ASN A 297 13.33 -26.44 -9.48
CA ASN A 297 11.95 -26.19 -9.07
C ASN A 297 11.32 -25.12 -9.96
N PHE A 298 10.00 -25.22 -10.10
CA PHE A 298 9.21 -24.25 -10.84
C PHE A 298 7.83 -24.08 -10.24
N ARG A 299 7.22 -22.94 -10.48
CA ARG A 299 5.84 -22.66 -10.18
C ARG A 299 5.25 -21.71 -11.22
N ALA A 300 4.03 -22.02 -11.64
CA ALA A 300 3.25 -21.14 -12.49
C ALA A 300 1.87 -20.93 -11.89
N SER A 301 1.29 -19.75 -12.07
CA SER A 301 -0.07 -19.41 -11.63
C SER A 301 -0.77 -18.55 -12.67
N LEU A 302 -2.10 -18.73 -12.76
CA LEU A 302 -3.01 -17.92 -13.55
C LEU A 302 -4.14 -17.48 -12.63
N GLY A 303 -4.53 -16.21 -12.72
CA GLY A 303 -5.58 -15.65 -11.90
C GLY A 303 -6.47 -14.69 -12.66
N VAL A 304 -7.74 -14.59 -12.22
CA VAL A 304 -8.68 -13.57 -12.67
C VAL A 304 -9.44 -13.03 -11.47
N ILE A 305 -9.51 -11.70 -11.36
CA ILE A 305 -10.37 -10.98 -10.44
C ILE A 305 -11.37 -10.21 -11.30
N ASP A 306 -12.68 -10.40 -11.04
CA ASP A 306 -13.75 -9.65 -11.70
C ASP A 306 -14.63 -9.03 -10.61
N GLN A 307 -14.71 -7.70 -10.60
CA GLN A 307 -15.44 -6.95 -9.60
C GLN A 307 -16.36 -5.93 -10.27
N LYS A 308 -17.64 -5.96 -9.88
CA LYS A 308 -18.65 -4.98 -10.24
C LYS A 308 -19.02 -4.19 -8.98
N GLY A 309 -18.81 -2.87 -9.03
CA GLY A 309 -19.07 -2.00 -7.89
C GLY A 309 -20.56 -1.79 -7.60
N ILE A 310 -20.83 -1.19 -6.45
CA ILE A 310 -22.19 -0.86 -5.98
C ILE A 310 -22.81 0.36 -6.69
N ILE A 311 -22.04 1.11 -7.49
CA ILE A 311 -22.57 2.15 -8.40
C ILE A 311 -22.60 1.59 -9.82
N LYS A 312 -23.68 1.89 -10.56
CA LYS A 312 -23.83 1.50 -11.96
C LYS A 312 -22.65 1.99 -12.80
N ASN A 313 -22.20 1.19 -13.78
CA ASN A 313 -21.08 1.46 -14.68
C ASN A 313 -19.68 1.56 -14.01
N ASN A 314 -19.55 1.03 -12.81
CA ASN A 314 -18.26 0.92 -12.12
C ASN A 314 -17.84 -0.55 -12.03
N SER A 315 -16.68 -0.91 -12.57
CA SER A 315 -16.16 -2.28 -12.55
C SER A 315 -14.66 -2.35 -12.75
N MET A 316 -14.06 -3.46 -12.33
CA MET A 316 -12.66 -3.76 -12.55
C MET A 316 -12.48 -5.26 -12.87
N ARG A 317 -11.69 -5.57 -13.89
CA ARG A 317 -11.26 -6.94 -14.19
C ARG A 317 -9.75 -6.99 -14.31
N ASN A 318 -9.12 -7.94 -13.61
CA ASN A 318 -7.67 -8.09 -13.62
C ASN A 318 -7.30 -9.54 -13.93
N TYR A 319 -6.55 -9.76 -15.01
CA TYR A 319 -5.95 -11.03 -15.37
C TYR A 319 -4.49 -11.02 -14.95
N THR A 320 -4.04 -12.10 -14.31
CA THR A 320 -2.67 -12.24 -13.83
C THR A 320 -2.06 -13.56 -14.29
N ALA A 321 -0.79 -13.54 -14.63
CA ALA A 321 0.00 -14.72 -14.93
C ALA A 321 1.39 -14.58 -14.32
N LYS A 322 1.88 -15.60 -13.64
CA LYS A 322 3.20 -15.62 -13.00
C LYS A 322 3.89 -16.95 -13.23
N ILE A 323 5.19 -16.90 -13.52
CA ILE A 323 6.06 -18.08 -13.68
C ILE A 323 7.36 -17.80 -12.95
N ASP A 324 7.78 -18.73 -12.11
CA ASP A 324 9.08 -18.75 -11.45
C ASP A 324 9.78 -20.08 -11.69
N GLY A 325 11.08 -20.04 -11.86
CA GLY A 325 11.93 -21.22 -11.99
C GLY A 325 13.27 -21.00 -11.32
N SER A 326 13.80 -22.06 -10.74
CA SER A 326 15.13 -22.07 -10.13
C SER A 326 15.84 -23.34 -10.52
N GLN A 327 17.12 -23.23 -10.93
CA GLN A 327 17.95 -24.33 -11.33
C GLN A 327 19.33 -24.22 -10.68
N LEU A 328 19.80 -25.35 -10.13
CA LEU A 328 21.15 -25.52 -9.60
C LEU A 328 22.03 -26.25 -10.61
N TYR A 329 23.28 -25.82 -10.75
CA TYR A 329 24.28 -26.40 -11.64
C TYR A 329 25.60 -26.61 -10.90
N PHE A 330 26.48 -27.48 -11.44
CA PHE A 330 27.85 -27.68 -10.98
C PHE A 330 27.94 -28.02 -9.46
N ASP A 331 27.28 -29.09 -9.05
CA ASP A 331 27.21 -29.52 -7.63
C ASP A 331 26.75 -28.40 -6.70
N ASN A 332 25.67 -27.71 -7.10
CA ASN A 332 25.04 -26.61 -6.38
C ASN A 332 25.87 -25.31 -6.24
N LYS A 333 26.99 -25.19 -6.99
CA LYS A 333 27.82 -23.97 -6.96
C LYS A 333 27.23 -22.81 -7.73
N LEU A 334 26.41 -23.08 -8.73
CA LEU A 334 25.77 -22.05 -9.53
C LEU A 334 24.25 -22.20 -9.47
N LYS A 335 23.57 -21.16 -9.03
CA LYS A 335 22.11 -21.06 -8.99
C LYS A 335 21.62 -20.02 -9.97
N LEU A 336 20.64 -20.39 -10.78
CA LEU A 336 19.91 -19.51 -11.68
C LEU A 336 18.45 -19.43 -11.23
N ASP A 337 17.99 -18.25 -10.85
CA ASP A 337 16.58 -17.96 -10.55
C ASP A 337 16.03 -17.06 -11.65
N LEU A 338 14.88 -17.42 -12.22
CA LEU A 338 14.17 -16.66 -13.23
C LEU A 338 12.73 -16.43 -12.79
N GLY A 339 12.23 -15.23 -12.98
CA GLY A 339 10.85 -14.86 -12.66
C GLY A 339 10.24 -14.00 -13.76
N MET A 340 8.97 -14.23 -14.04
CA MET A 340 8.18 -13.40 -14.93
C MET A 340 6.77 -13.30 -14.37
N PHE A 341 6.24 -12.08 -14.37
CA PHE A 341 4.86 -11.84 -14.00
C PHE A 341 4.25 -10.79 -14.94
N GLY A 342 3.01 -11.03 -15.31
CA GLY A 342 2.23 -10.12 -16.14
C GLY A 342 0.82 -9.94 -15.61
N SER A 343 0.25 -8.75 -15.82
CA SER A 343 -1.17 -8.50 -15.59
C SER A 343 -1.77 -7.63 -16.68
N LYS A 344 -3.08 -7.82 -16.90
CA LYS A 344 -3.91 -6.91 -17.69
C LYS A 344 -5.13 -6.55 -16.87
N ARG A 345 -5.23 -5.26 -16.50
CA ARG A 345 -6.35 -4.71 -15.73
C ARG A 345 -7.19 -3.82 -16.62
N GLU A 346 -8.49 -4.09 -16.68
CA GLU A 346 -9.52 -3.32 -17.37
C GLU A 346 -10.41 -2.67 -16.30
N SER A 347 -10.49 -1.35 -16.28
CA SER A 347 -11.26 -0.59 -15.30
C SER A 347 -12.30 0.28 -16.00
N ARG A 348 -13.52 0.32 -15.43
CA ARG A 348 -14.55 1.30 -15.77
C ARG A 348 -14.79 2.16 -14.55
N TYR A 349 -14.64 3.45 -14.72
CA TYR A 349 -14.82 4.44 -13.67
C TYR A 349 -16.21 5.08 -13.78
N VAL A 350 -16.77 5.46 -12.65
CA VAL A 350 -17.80 6.50 -12.65
C VAL A 350 -17.07 7.82 -12.89
N ASN A 351 -17.28 8.43 -14.04
CA ASN A 351 -16.59 9.66 -14.41
C ASN A 351 -16.86 10.77 -13.39
N ASP A 352 -15.79 11.35 -12.84
CA ASP A 352 -15.86 12.31 -11.75
C ASP A 352 -16.92 11.87 -10.72
N TYR A 353 -16.66 10.73 -10.05
CA TYR A 353 -17.61 10.14 -9.11
C TYR A 353 -18.06 11.13 -8.03
N GLN A 354 -17.16 12.02 -7.60
CA GLN A 354 -17.46 13.06 -6.62
C GLN A 354 -18.58 13.98 -7.11
N LYS A 355 -18.47 14.48 -8.35
CA LYS A 355 -19.52 15.33 -8.95
C LYS A 355 -20.78 14.52 -9.24
N THR A 356 -20.66 13.28 -9.70
CA THR A 356 -21.79 12.40 -10.00
C THR A 356 -22.60 12.08 -8.74
N PHE A 357 -21.89 11.80 -7.64
CA PHE A 357 -22.51 11.52 -6.34
C PHE A 357 -23.17 12.77 -5.73
N TYR A 358 -22.47 13.91 -5.79
CA TYR A 358 -23.01 15.21 -5.38
C TYR A 358 -24.25 15.58 -6.20
N SER A 359 -24.22 15.33 -7.51
CA SER A 359 -25.39 15.55 -8.36
C SER A 359 -26.57 14.67 -7.92
N ALA A 360 -26.36 13.40 -7.62
CA ALA A 360 -27.43 12.50 -7.18
C ALA A 360 -28.09 12.91 -5.86
N ALA A 361 -27.28 13.41 -4.91
CA ALA A 361 -27.78 13.90 -3.64
C ALA A 361 -28.53 15.24 -3.78
N SER A 362 -27.98 16.16 -4.61
CA SER A 362 -28.48 17.54 -4.70
C SER A 362 -29.53 17.77 -5.79
N PHE A 363 -29.77 16.80 -6.69
CA PHE A 363 -30.72 16.97 -7.77
C PHE A 363 -32.15 17.01 -7.25
N ASN A 364 -33.01 17.84 -7.88
CA ASN A 364 -34.40 18.01 -7.49
C ASN A 364 -35.18 16.67 -7.63
N PRO A 365 -35.76 16.12 -6.55
CA PRO A 365 -36.41 14.80 -6.55
C PRO A 365 -37.73 14.76 -7.32
N THR A 366 -38.29 15.90 -7.77
CA THR A 366 -39.49 15.97 -8.55
C THR A 366 -39.27 15.73 -10.06
N PHE A 367 -38.03 15.61 -10.50
CA PHE A 367 -37.68 15.30 -11.89
C PHE A 367 -37.80 13.80 -12.18
N PRO A 368 -38.21 13.40 -13.41
CA PRO A 368 -38.30 12.02 -13.80
C PRO A 368 -36.94 11.37 -13.99
N ASN A 369 -36.88 10.03 -13.83
CA ASN A 369 -35.70 9.21 -14.06
C ASN A 369 -35.59 8.68 -15.51
N THR A 370 -36.36 9.24 -16.46
CA THR A 370 -36.36 8.89 -17.86
C THR A 370 -35.89 10.02 -18.74
N GLN A 371 -35.41 9.69 -19.94
CA GLN A 371 -35.05 10.67 -20.96
C GLN A 371 -36.28 11.36 -21.53
N ASN A 372 -36.08 12.57 -22.04
CA ASN A 372 -37.02 13.31 -22.84
C ASN A 372 -37.22 12.59 -24.22
N ASP A 373 -38.24 12.95 -24.96
CA ASP A 373 -38.55 12.36 -26.29
C ASP A 373 -37.42 12.54 -27.33
N ASP A 374 -36.60 13.58 -27.16
CA ASP A 374 -35.40 13.86 -27.98
C ASP A 374 -34.14 13.12 -27.54
N GLY A 375 -34.27 12.24 -26.55
CA GLY A 375 -33.15 11.46 -25.98
C GLY A 375 -32.26 12.22 -25.07
N THR A 376 -32.51 13.50 -24.72
CA THR A 376 -31.81 14.27 -23.74
C THR A 376 -32.28 13.91 -22.33
N TRP A 377 -31.46 14.21 -21.31
CA TRP A 377 -31.86 14.05 -19.92
C TRP A 377 -32.48 15.36 -19.39
N PRO A 378 -33.58 15.27 -18.59
CA PRO A 378 -34.17 16.47 -18.00
C PRO A 378 -33.20 17.13 -17.05
N GLU A 379 -32.99 18.43 -17.21
CA GLU A 379 -32.05 19.24 -16.44
C GLU A 379 -32.75 20.40 -15.76
N ASP A 380 -32.31 20.78 -14.57
CA ASP A 380 -32.74 22.02 -13.95
C ASP A 380 -31.92 23.20 -14.51
N PRO A 381 -32.54 24.15 -15.18
CA PRO A 381 -31.82 25.28 -15.78
C PRO A 381 -31.21 26.23 -14.74
N ASN A 382 -31.69 26.20 -13.49
CA ASN A 382 -31.21 27.05 -12.40
C ASN A 382 -30.03 26.39 -11.65
N ALA A 383 -29.83 25.07 -11.75
CA ALA A 383 -28.80 24.31 -11.04
C ALA A 383 -27.51 24.24 -11.85
N ASN A 384 -26.60 25.20 -11.67
CA ASN A 384 -25.33 25.27 -12.44
C ASN A 384 -24.28 24.28 -11.98
N GLU A 385 -24.30 23.89 -10.71
CA GLU A 385 -23.26 23.01 -10.09
C GLU A 385 -23.58 21.51 -10.22
N VAL A 386 -24.81 21.15 -10.58
CA VAL A 386 -25.22 19.77 -10.76
C VAL A 386 -25.78 19.52 -12.17
N ASP A 387 -25.61 18.32 -12.64
CA ASP A 387 -26.16 17.79 -13.86
C ASP A 387 -27.06 16.60 -13.51
N ASN A 388 -27.97 16.19 -14.40
CA ASN A 388 -28.76 14.98 -14.17
C ASN A 388 -27.84 13.79 -13.87
N PRO A 389 -27.93 13.14 -12.70
CA PRO A 389 -26.97 12.10 -12.29
C PRO A 389 -27.07 10.84 -13.17
N LEU A 390 -28.24 10.53 -13.71
CA LEU A 390 -28.42 9.39 -14.62
C LEU A 390 -27.81 9.68 -15.99
N GLY A 391 -27.89 10.94 -16.45
CA GLY A 391 -27.17 11.41 -17.63
C GLY A 391 -25.66 11.30 -17.44
N ARG A 392 -25.14 11.68 -16.29
CA ARG A 392 -23.70 11.52 -15.97
C ARG A 392 -23.22 10.08 -15.97
N LEU A 393 -24.05 9.12 -15.54
CA LEU A 393 -23.71 7.70 -15.59
C LEU A 393 -23.55 7.16 -17.02
N THR A 394 -24.02 7.88 -18.06
CA THR A 394 -23.81 7.48 -19.46
C THR A 394 -22.40 7.82 -19.98
N ILE A 395 -21.63 8.65 -19.26
CA ILE A 395 -20.25 8.95 -19.63
C ILE A 395 -19.44 7.65 -19.56
N SER A 396 -18.74 7.34 -20.64
CA SER A 396 -17.83 6.22 -20.69
C SER A 396 -16.44 6.66 -20.24
N ASP A 397 -15.92 6.09 -19.15
CA ASP A 397 -14.60 6.36 -18.62
C ASP A 397 -13.87 5.05 -18.33
N ARG A 398 -12.84 4.76 -19.10
CA ARG A 398 -12.13 3.47 -19.08
C ARG A 398 -10.62 3.64 -19.00
N GLU A 399 -10.01 2.68 -18.37
CA GLU A 399 -8.56 2.50 -18.30
C GLU A 399 -8.19 1.04 -18.51
N ASP A 400 -7.33 0.81 -19.49
CA ASP A 400 -6.66 -0.49 -19.70
C ASP A 400 -5.21 -0.36 -19.28
N ASN A 401 -4.78 -1.18 -18.34
CA ASN A 401 -3.40 -1.19 -17.84
C ASN A 401 -2.76 -2.57 -18.05
N ALA A 402 -1.71 -2.64 -18.86
CA ALA A 402 -0.91 -3.83 -19.09
C ALA A 402 0.44 -3.70 -18.38
N TYR A 403 0.76 -4.67 -17.56
CA TYR A 403 1.98 -4.73 -16.76
C TYR A 403 2.78 -6.00 -17.08
N LEU A 404 4.09 -5.89 -17.28
CA LEU A 404 5.00 -7.00 -17.43
C LEU A 404 6.27 -6.74 -16.63
N SER A 405 6.64 -7.67 -15.76
CA SER A 405 7.89 -7.63 -15.01
C SER A 405 8.64 -8.95 -15.22
N THR A 406 9.90 -8.87 -15.56
CA THR A 406 10.78 -10.02 -15.70
C THR A 406 12.04 -9.79 -14.87
N ASN A 407 12.56 -10.84 -14.27
CA ASN A 407 13.81 -10.77 -13.52
C ASN A 407 14.62 -12.05 -13.65
N GLY A 408 15.92 -11.92 -13.43
CA GLY A 408 16.85 -13.03 -13.40
C GLY A 408 17.95 -12.77 -12.38
N ARG A 409 18.30 -13.80 -11.62
CA ARG A 409 19.40 -13.79 -10.67
C ARG A 409 20.33 -14.96 -10.90
N LEU A 410 21.60 -14.67 -11.06
CA LEU A 410 22.68 -15.66 -11.07
C LEU A 410 23.40 -15.55 -9.73
N THR A 411 23.53 -16.65 -9.02
CA THR A 411 24.31 -16.72 -7.76
C THR A 411 25.38 -17.80 -7.91
N TRP A 412 26.64 -17.42 -7.76
CA TRP A 412 27.80 -18.30 -7.87
C TRP A 412 28.51 -18.38 -6.53
N ALA A 413 28.54 -19.58 -5.93
CA ALA A 413 29.34 -19.89 -4.75
C ALA A 413 30.80 -20.06 -5.20
N ILE A 414 31.61 -19.00 -5.06
CA ILE A 414 33.05 -19.01 -5.41
C ILE A 414 33.78 -19.99 -4.48
N ASN A 415 33.41 -19.93 -3.19
CA ASN A 415 33.81 -20.89 -2.15
C ASN A 415 32.75 -20.88 -1.04
N ASP A 416 32.95 -21.67 0.02
CA ASP A 416 32.01 -21.86 1.13
C ASP A 416 31.66 -20.56 1.87
N ASN A 417 32.50 -19.53 1.78
CA ASN A 417 32.31 -18.26 2.46
C ASN A 417 31.97 -17.09 1.52
N LEU A 418 32.20 -17.20 0.21
CA LEU A 418 32.11 -16.09 -0.72
C LEU A 418 31.17 -16.42 -1.89
N ASN A 419 30.11 -15.65 -2.00
CA ASN A 419 29.16 -15.72 -3.10
C ASN A 419 29.21 -14.44 -3.96
N PHE A 420 29.23 -14.63 -5.27
CA PHE A 420 28.97 -13.60 -6.26
C PHE A 420 27.52 -13.68 -6.72
N SER A 421 26.81 -12.55 -6.85
CA SER A 421 25.47 -12.54 -7.43
C SER A 421 25.35 -11.41 -8.45
N ALA A 422 24.70 -11.71 -9.57
CA ALA A 422 24.28 -10.74 -10.58
C ALA A 422 22.75 -10.82 -10.72
N PHE A 423 22.07 -9.68 -10.65
CA PHE A 423 20.62 -9.55 -10.76
C PHE A 423 20.28 -8.54 -11.86
N GLY A 424 19.26 -8.86 -12.66
CA GLY A 424 18.69 -7.93 -13.62
C GLY A 424 17.17 -8.02 -13.64
N SER A 425 16.50 -6.90 -13.86
CA SER A 425 15.05 -6.86 -14.06
C SER A 425 14.65 -5.83 -15.10
N TYR A 426 13.59 -6.13 -15.81
CA TYR A 426 12.92 -5.23 -16.74
C TYR A 426 11.43 -5.18 -16.40
N THR A 427 10.90 -3.96 -16.23
CA THR A 427 9.50 -3.71 -15.96
C THR A 427 8.93 -2.80 -17.04
N TYR A 428 7.83 -3.23 -17.64
CA TYR A 428 7.05 -2.49 -18.63
C TYR A 428 5.65 -2.27 -18.11
N ASN A 429 5.17 -1.03 -18.18
CA ASN A 429 3.79 -0.67 -17.89
C ASN A 429 3.23 0.19 -19.01
N ALA A 430 2.07 -0.18 -19.54
CA ALA A 430 1.34 0.58 -20.57
C ALA A 430 -0.10 0.79 -20.09
N LYS A 431 -0.45 2.05 -19.93
CA LYS A 431 -1.75 2.51 -19.43
C LYS A 431 -2.45 3.30 -20.53
N GLU A 432 -3.58 2.81 -21.02
CA GLU A 432 -4.45 3.47 -21.98
C GLU A 432 -5.67 4.04 -21.27
N ASN A 433 -5.96 5.32 -21.47
CA ASN A 433 -7.11 6.02 -20.92
C ASN A 433 -8.06 6.41 -22.06
N MET A 434 -9.33 6.11 -21.89
CA MET A 434 -10.38 6.30 -22.88
C MET A 434 -11.58 6.94 -22.20
N ASN A 435 -11.99 8.11 -22.66
CA ASN A 435 -13.15 8.83 -22.11
C ASN A 435 -14.06 9.35 -23.22
N TYR A 436 -15.38 9.22 -23.04
CA TYR A 436 -16.38 9.80 -23.92
C TYR A 436 -17.52 10.42 -23.14
N ILE A 437 -17.73 11.72 -23.37
CA ILE A 437 -18.84 12.49 -22.82
C ILE A 437 -19.90 12.62 -23.93
N PRO A 438 -21.10 12.02 -23.76
CA PRO A 438 -22.14 12.01 -24.79
C PRO A 438 -22.70 13.39 -25.11
N THR A 439 -23.23 13.54 -26.33
CA THR A 439 -23.77 14.83 -26.86
C THR A 439 -25.09 15.23 -26.19
N ASN A 440 -25.86 14.27 -25.65
CA ASN A 440 -27.22 14.43 -25.13
C ASN A 440 -27.30 14.65 -23.61
N ILE A 441 -26.18 14.98 -22.97
CA ILE A 441 -26.11 15.37 -21.56
C ILE A 441 -25.63 16.81 -21.43
N LYS A 442 -25.99 17.49 -20.34
CA LYS A 442 -25.63 18.90 -20.09
C LYS A 442 -24.11 19.14 -20.17
N GLN A 443 -23.28 18.25 -19.62
CA GLN A 443 -21.84 18.33 -19.73
C GLN A 443 -21.35 18.25 -21.19
N GLY A 444 -21.93 17.36 -22.00
CA GLY A 444 -21.58 17.21 -23.42
C GLY A 444 -21.90 18.46 -24.24
N VAL A 445 -23.01 19.13 -23.94
CA VAL A 445 -23.36 20.42 -24.55
C VAL A 445 -22.33 21.49 -24.19
N ARG A 446 -21.94 21.57 -22.91
CA ARG A 446 -20.87 22.51 -22.44
C ARG A 446 -19.52 22.26 -23.09
N GLU A 447 -19.18 21.02 -23.37
CA GLU A 447 -17.92 20.62 -24.02
C GLU A 447 -17.91 20.88 -25.54
N GLY A 448 -19.00 21.40 -26.11
CA GLY A 448 -19.13 21.69 -27.53
C GLY A 448 -19.70 20.53 -28.33
N ARG A 449 -20.79 19.92 -27.83
CA ARG A 449 -21.54 18.83 -28.44
C ARG A 449 -20.78 17.50 -28.39
N GLY A 450 -20.48 17.04 -27.16
CA GLY A 450 -19.73 15.82 -26.87
C GLY A 450 -18.22 15.99 -26.93
N LYS A 451 -17.51 15.11 -26.21
CA LYS A 451 -16.04 15.11 -26.16
C LYS A 451 -15.52 13.70 -26.02
N ALA A 452 -14.54 13.33 -26.82
CA ALA A 452 -13.79 12.11 -26.71
C ALA A 452 -12.34 12.39 -26.33
N TYR A 453 -11.77 11.54 -25.51
CA TYR A 453 -10.34 11.51 -25.19
C TYR A 453 -9.80 10.11 -25.37
N ARG A 454 -8.61 9.99 -25.93
CA ARG A 454 -7.81 8.77 -25.93
C ARG A 454 -6.34 9.10 -25.73
N GLY A 455 -5.71 8.41 -24.80
CA GLY A 455 -4.31 8.64 -24.50
C GLY A 455 -3.63 7.40 -23.94
N MET A 456 -2.31 7.32 -24.13
CA MET A 456 -1.48 6.22 -23.68
C MET A 456 -0.25 6.73 -22.95
N ASN A 457 0.03 6.17 -21.80
CA ASN A 457 1.25 6.39 -21.01
C ASN A 457 2.02 5.08 -20.91
N LYS A 458 3.32 5.13 -21.14
CA LYS A 458 4.22 3.97 -21.05
C LYS A 458 5.39 4.28 -20.13
N SER A 459 5.76 3.31 -19.30
CA SER A 459 6.99 3.36 -18.54
C SER A 459 7.82 2.09 -18.76
N ASN A 460 9.12 2.29 -18.84
CA ASN A 460 10.11 1.21 -18.94
C ASN A 460 11.14 1.43 -17.84
N ILE A 461 11.34 0.43 -17.00
CA ILE A 461 12.31 0.48 -15.90
C ILE A 461 13.28 -0.69 -16.11
N LEU A 462 14.55 -0.36 -16.29
CA LEU A 462 15.65 -1.33 -16.33
C LEU A 462 16.46 -1.19 -15.05
N MET A 463 16.68 -2.28 -14.35
CA MET A 463 17.48 -2.34 -13.13
C MET A 463 18.47 -3.48 -13.20
N GLY A 464 19.68 -3.27 -12.68
CA GLY A 464 20.66 -4.32 -12.51
C GLY A 464 21.56 -4.06 -11.32
N ASN A 465 22.01 -5.12 -10.66
CA ASN A 465 23.02 -5.04 -9.63
C ASN A 465 23.98 -6.23 -9.67
N ILE A 466 25.17 -5.99 -9.14
CA ILE A 466 26.20 -6.99 -8.91
C ILE A 466 26.60 -6.90 -7.44
N SER A 467 26.71 -8.04 -6.78
CA SER A 467 27.08 -8.09 -5.37
C SER A 467 28.06 -9.21 -5.04
N LEU A 468 28.87 -8.96 -4.02
CA LEU A 468 29.71 -9.93 -3.35
C LEU A 468 29.24 -10.06 -1.91
N ASN A 469 28.94 -11.28 -1.49
CA ASN A 469 28.54 -11.59 -0.13
C ASN A 469 29.55 -12.56 0.49
N TYR A 470 30.19 -12.13 1.58
CA TYR A 470 31.13 -12.92 2.37
C TYR A 470 30.50 -13.29 3.71
N LYS A 471 30.34 -14.59 3.96
CA LYS A 471 29.79 -15.14 5.21
C LYS A 471 30.83 -16.07 5.84
N LYS A 472 31.17 -15.84 7.09
CA LYS A 472 32.09 -16.70 7.81
C LYS A 472 31.65 -16.94 9.24
N MET A 473 31.55 -18.21 9.60
CA MET A 473 31.36 -18.66 10.97
C MET A 473 32.71 -18.85 11.64
N PHE A 474 32.85 -18.31 12.82
CA PHE A 474 33.97 -18.56 13.74
C PHE A 474 33.43 -19.34 14.95
N GLN A 475 34.30 -19.78 15.83
CA GLN A 475 33.90 -20.58 16.99
C GLN A 475 32.78 -19.91 17.82
N ASN A 476 32.85 -18.61 18.05
CA ASN A 476 31.89 -17.86 18.86
C ASN A 476 31.34 -16.63 18.16
N SER A 477 31.55 -16.49 16.85
CA SER A 477 31.06 -15.31 16.14
C SER A 477 30.75 -15.60 14.67
N ARG A 478 29.91 -14.76 14.08
CA ARG A 478 29.53 -14.79 12.68
C ARG A 478 29.77 -13.42 12.08
N LEU A 479 30.37 -13.39 10.89
CA LEU A 479 30.55 -12.20 10.08
C LEU A 479 29.81 -12.39 8.76
N ASP A 480 28.95 -11.41 8.40
CA ASP A 480 28.30 -11.31 7.10
C ASP A 480 28.60 -9.92 6.52
N ALA A 481 29.29 -9.89 5.38
CA ALA A 481 29.68 -8.66 4.71
C ALA A 481 29.22 -8.66 3.27
N LEU A 482 28.56 -7.58 2.84
CA LEU A 482 28.02 -7.37 1.49
C LEU A 482 28.62 -6.11 0.88
N ALA A 483 29.09 -6.22 -0.37
CA ALA A 483 29.38 -5.09 -1.25
C ALA A 483 28.51 -5.19 -2.52
N LEU A 484 27.89 -4.08 -2.94
CA LEU A 484 26.94 -4.06 -4.04
C LEU A 484 27.07 -2.78 -4.87
N ILE A 485 26.94 -2.93 -6.18
CA ILE A 485 26.80 -1.84 -7.16
C ILE A 485 25.46 -2.04 -7.87
N GLU A 486 24.66 -0.98 -7.98
CA GLU A 486 23.32 -1.02 -8.59
C GLU A 486 23.16 0.15 -9.56
N GLY A 487 22.49 -0.11 -10.69
CA GLY A 487 22.07 0.89 -11.66
C GLY A 487 20.62 0.74 -12.02
N GLN A 488 19.92 1.86 -12.20
CA GLN A 488 18.51 1.91 -12.60
C GLN A 488 18.31 3.00 -13.64
N ASN A 489 17.46 2.71 -14.62
CA ASN A 489 17.06 3.65 -15.65
C ASN A 489 15.55 3.65 -15.82
N TYR A 490 14.95 4.82 -15.75
CA TYR A 490 13.51 5.05 -15.84
C TYR A 490 13.21 5.89 -17.09
N ASN A 491 12.33 5.39 -17.96
CA ASN A 491 11.87 6.08 -19.14
C ASN A 491 10.35 6.14 -19.17
N TYR A 492 9.80 7.33 -19.38
CA TYR A 492 8.37 7.60 -19.48
C TYR A 492 8.05 8.27 -20.79
N THR A 493 7.02 7.80 -21.48
CA THR A 493 6.49 8.40 -22.69
C THR A 493 4.98 8.41 -22.65
N GLY A 494 4.36 9.41 -23.21
CA GLY A 494 2.91 9.45 -23.33
C GLY A 494 2.45 10.34 -24.46
N PHE A 495 1.24 10.08 -24.92
CA PHE A 495 0.50 10.94 -25.81
C PHE A 495 -0.98 10.92 -25.44
N GLY A 496 -1.70 11.97 -25.82
CA GLY A 496 -3.13 12.06 -25.68
C GLY A 496 -3.76 13.00 -26.70
N ALA A 497 -4.98 12.69 -27.07
CA ALA A 497 -5.75 13.52 -27.99
C ALA A 497 -7.20 13.64 -27.54
N ASN A 498 -7.77 14.85 -27.65
CA ASN A 498 -9.19 15.15 -27.49
C ASN A 498 -9.82 15.53 -28.83
N ALA A 499 -11.08 15.21 -29.01
CA ALA A 499 -11.91 15.72 -30.08
C ALA A 499 -13.30 16.10 -29.53
N ARG A 500 -13.94 17.11 -30.14
CA ARG A 500 -15.26 17.62 -29.74
C ARG A 500 -16.16 17.78 -30.96
N GLY A 501 -17.46 18.06 -30.76
CA GLY A 501 -18.38 18.33 -31.84
C GLY A 501 -18.81 17.08 -32.60
N PHE A 502 -19.30 16.10 -31.88
CA PHE A 502 -19.78 14.84 -32.45
C PHE A 502 -21.24 14.99 -32.92
N ASP A 503 -21.55 14.43 -34.10
CA ASP A 503 -22.93 14.36 -34.59
C ASP A 503 -23.72 13.18 -34.04
N THR A 504 -22.98 12.17 -33.53
CA THR A 504 -23.57 10.94 -32.98
C THR A 504 -22.74 10.41 -31.83
N ASN A 505 -23.40 9.71 -30.89
CA ASN A 505 -22.72 9.02 -29.78
C ASN A 505 -22.17 7.64 -30.17
N PHE A 506 -22.40 7.18 -31.41
CA PHE A 506 -22.12 5.82 -31.86
C PHE A 506 -20.62 5.46 -31.77
N PHE A 507 -19.74 6.36 -32.17
CA PHE A 507 -18.31 6.07 -32.21
C PHE A 507 -17.63 6.18 -30.86
N GLY A 508 -18.18 6.97 -29.93
CA GLY A 508 -17.54 7.22 -28.63
C GLY A 508 -16.11 7.71 -28.78
N TYR A 509 -15.18 7.11 -28.02
CA TYR A 509 -13.74 7.39 -28.09
C TYR A 509 -13.02 6.54 -29.15
N ASP A 510 -13.68 5.62 -29.83
CA ASP A 510 -13.03 4.70 -30.79
C ASP A 510 -12.72 5.38 -32.13
N ASN A 511 -13.38 6.50 -32.44
CA ASN A 511 -13.08 7.30 -33.62
C ASN A 511 -13.05 8.81 -33.29
N LEU A 512 -11.87 9.34 -32.96
CA LEU A 512 -11.67 10.76 -32.68
C LEU A 512 -11.89 11.64 -33.92
N ALA A 513 -11.73 11.09 -35.15
CA ALA A 513 -11.94 11.82 -36.39
C ALA A 513 -13.41 12.15 -36.65
N ALA A 514 -14.37 11.51 -35.95
CA ALA A 514 -15.79 11.85 -36.00
C ALA A 514 -16.12 13.17 -35.25
N GLY A 515 -15.20 13.70 -34.47
CA GLY A 515 -15.30 15.01 -33.82
C GLY A 515 -14.85 16.15 -34.75
N ALA A 516 -15.72 17.14 -34.97
CA ALA A 516 -15.48 18.27 -35.91
C ALA A 516 -14.46 19.29 -35.39
N VAL A 517 -14.14 19.28 -34.08
CA VAL A 517 -13.33 20.34 -33.44
C VAL A 517 -12.18 19.76 -32.66
N VAL A 518 -10.96 20.20 -32.98
CA VAL A 518 -9.73 20.01 -32.20
C VAL A 518 -9.15 21.37 -31.86
N LYS A 519 -9.00 21.65 -30.57
CA LYS A 519 -8.49 22.95 -30.10
C LYS A 519 -6.98 22.87 -29.82
N TYR A 520 -6.29 23.98 -29.74
CA TYR A 520 -4.92 24.04 -29.24
C TYR A 520 -4.84 23.42 -27.82
N GLY A 521 -3.87 22.55 -27.62
CA GLY A 521 -3.70 21.81 -26.37
C GLY A 521 -4.50 20.49 -26.27
N ASP A 522 -5.40 20.20 -27.23
CA ASP A 522 -6.13 18.92 -27.27
C ASP A 522 -5.22 17.74 -27.66
N VAL A 523 -4.12 17.99 -28.34
CA VAL A 523 -3.12 16.97 -28.69
C VAL A 523 -1.83 17.26 -27.92
N SER A 524 -1.34 16.27 -27.20
CA SER A 524 -0.11 16.39 -26.40
C SER A 524 0.71 15.11 -26.45
N SER A 525 2.02 15.25 -26.29
CA SER A 525 2.92 14.14 -26.07
C SER A 525 4.08 14.55 -25.18
N TYR A 526 4.68 13.59 -24.49
CA TYR A 526 5.85 13.85 -23.65
C TYR A 526 6.81 12.64 -23.65
N LYS A 527 8.07 12.95 -23.38
CA LYS A 527 9.09 11.96 -23.06
C LYS A 527 9.97 12.50 -21.94
N ASN A 528 10.13 11.76 -20.87
CA ASN A 528 11.04 12.08 -19.78
C ASN A 528 11.68 10.82 -19.21
N GLY A 529 12.69 10.99 -18.36
CA GLY A 529 13.36 9.88 -17.70
C GLY A 529 14.47 10.34 -16.78
N TYR A 530 14.93 9.42 -15.96
CA TYR A 530 16.05 9.66 -15.04
C TYR A 530 16.82 8.37 -14.78
N SER A 531 18.03 8.50 -14.24
CA SER A 531 18.88 7.40 -13.84
C SER A 531 19.29 7.54 -12.39
N LEU A 532 19.45 6.39 -11.73
CA LEU A 532 19.92 6.27 -10.34
C LEU A 532 21.04 5.23 -10.31
N ASN A 533 22.19 5.59 -9.73
CA ASN A 533 23.34 4.68 -9.53
C ASN A 533 23.67 4.64 -8.03
N SER A 534 24.02 3.47 -7.51
CA SER A 534 24.20 3.26 -6.09
C SER A 534 25.36 2.33 -5.78
N PHE A 535 26.03 2.61 -4.63
CA PHE A 535 27.03 1.75 -4.03
C PHE A 535 26.62 1.46 -2.59
N LEU A 536 26.63 0.18 -2.19
CA LEU A 536 26.27 -0.26 -0.85
C LEU A 536 27.36 -1.14 -0.26
N GLY A 537 27.78 -0.83 0.96
CA GLY A 537 28.55 -1.70 1.83
C GLY A 537 27.76 -2.00 3.10
N ARG A 538 27.64 -3.27 3.47
CA ARG A 538 26.99 -3.72 4.72
C ARG A 538 27.91 -4.68 5.45
N VAL A 539 27.98 -4.55 6.76
CA VAL A 539 28.65 -5.50 7.66
C VAL A 539 27.70 -5.82 8.81
N ASN A 540 27.40 -7.09 9.00
CA ASN A 540 26.71 -7.62 10.18
C ASN A 540 27.65 -8.54 10.92
N TYR A 541 27.84 -8.30 12.21
CA TYR A 541 28.68 -9.10 13.09
C TYR A 541 27.91 -9.53 14.32
N MET A 542 27.92 -10.81 14.59
CA MET A 542 27.28 -11.41 15.75
C MET A 542 28.32 -12.12 16.60
N TYR A 543 28.35 -11.81 17.91
CA TYR A 543 29.25 -12.43 18.89
C TYR A 543 28.45 -13.18 19.93
N ALA A 544 28.86 -14.45 20.19
CA ALA A 544 28.32 -15.36 21.20
C ALA A 544 26.78 -15.54 21.11
N ASN A 545 26.17 -15.36 19.93
CA ASN A 545 24.71 -15.35 19.69
C ASN A 545 23.96 -14.33 20.56
N ARG A 546 24.64 -13.33 21.13
CA ARG A 546 24.09 -12.35 22.09
C ARG A 546 24.16 -10.93 21.59
N TYR A 547 25.33 -10.56 21.04
CA TYR A 547 25.59 -9.17 20.63
C TYR A 547 25.66 -9.10 19.13
N ILE A 548 24.79 -8.31 18.52
CA ILE A 548 24.67 -8.15 17.08
C ILE A 548 24.90 -6.69 16.74
N ALA A 549 25.79 -6.42 15.79
CA ALA A 549 26.07 -5.09 15.27
C ALA A 549 25.94 -5.09 13.75
N THR A 550 25.18 -4.14 13.21
CA THR A 550 25.05 -3.94 11.77
C THR A 550 25.44 -2.51 11.41
N VAL A 551 26.24 -2.34 10.36
CA VAL A 551 26.59 -1.05 9.78
C VAL A 551 26.33 -1.10 8.28
N ASN A 552 25.61 -0.10 7.76
CA ASN A 552 25.38 0.08 6.33
C ASN A 552 25.93 1.45 5.90
N MET A 553 26.53 1.48 4.72
CA MET A 553 27.00 2.71 4.06
C MET A 553 26.53 2.67 2.62
N ARG A 554 25.63 3.60 2.26
CA ARG A 554 25.11 3.70 0.91
C ARG A 554 25.37 5.07 0.33
N PHE A 555 25.76 5.10 -0.95
CA PHE A 555 25.87 6.28 -1.79
C PHE A 555 24.93 6.16 -2.97
N ASP A 556 24.04 7.13 -3.15
CA ASP A 556 23.14 7.20 -4.30
C ASP A 556 23.43 8.45 -5.13
N GLY A 557 23.49 8.29 -6.44
CA GLY A 557 23.60 9.38 -7.42
C GLY A 557 22.38 9.42 -8.32
N SER A 558 21.69 10.58 -8.39
CA SER A 558 20.48 10.75 -9.19
C SER A 558 20.61 11.88 -10.20
N SER A 559 20.14 11.63 -11.43
CA SER A 559 20.08 12.64 -12.47
C SER A 559 18.97 13.69 -12.29
N LYS A 560 18.03 13.49 -11.35
CA LYS A 560 16.97 14.45 -11.01
C LYS A 560 17.48 15.69 -10.28
N LEU A 561 18.59 15.55 -9.56
CA LEU A 561 19.10 16.51 -8.61
C LEU A 561 19.96 17.59 -9.28
N GLY A 562 20.18 18.67 -8.54
CA GLY A 562 21.02 19.78 -8.95
C GLY A 562 22.49 19.36 -9.14
N GLU A 563 23.22 20.11 -9.93
CA GLU A 563 24.61 19.84 -10.28
C GLU A 563 25.49 19.68 -9.03
N ASN A 564 25.23 20.48 -7.98
CA ASN A 564 26.01 20.52 -6.76
C ASN A 564 25.70 19.36 -5.79
N ASN A 565 24.55 18.65 -5.95
CA ASN A 565 24.06 17.69 -4.96
C ASN A 565 23.59 16.36 -5.57
N LYS A 566 24.16 15.94 -6.72
CA LYS A 566 23.75 14.69 -7.40
C LYS A 566 23.96 13.43 -6.56
N TRP A 567 24.91 13.44 -5.63
CA TRP A 567 25.23 12.30 -4.78
C TRP A 567 24.80 12.54 -3.33
N GLY A 568 24.15 11.54 -2.73
CA GLY A 568 23.77 11.51 -1.33
C GLY A 568 24.42 10.37 -0.59
N PHE A 569 24.76 10.58 0.69
CA PHE A 569 25.33 9.57 1.59
C PHE A 569 24.31 9.20 2.68
N PHE A 570 24.01 7.91 2.79
CA PHE A 570 22.98 7.35 3.68
C PHE A 570 23.60 6.28 4.60
N PRO A 571 24.25 6.69 5.71
CA PRO A 571 24.80 5.77 6.70
C PRO A 571 23.73 5.27 7.65
N SER A 572 23.89 4.04 8.17
CA SER A 572 23.12 3.55 9.30
C SER A 572 23.93 2.57 10.15
N ALA A 573 23.55 2.49 11.43
CA ALA A 573 24.10 1.54 12.37
C ALA A 573 23.02 1.05 13.33
N SER A 574 23.06 -0.22 13.70
CA SER A 574 22.20 -0.80 14.74
C SER A 574 22.95 -1.81 15.59
N LEU A 575 22.50 -1.91 16.84
CA LEU A 575 22.98 -2.85 17.82
C LEU A 575 21.78 -3.63 18.38
N ALA A 576 21.97 -4.93 18.63
CA ALA A 576 20.99 -5.72 19.36
C ALA A 576 21.69 -6.59 20.40
N TRP A 577 20.99 -6.77 21.53
CA TRP A 577 21.42 -7.60 22.64
C TRP A 577 20.33 -8.63 22.94
N VAL A 578 20.66 -9.90 22.69
CA VAL A 578 19.79 -11.06 23.03
C VAL A 578 20.03 -11.38 24.50
N MET A 579 19.31 -10.69 25.38
CA MET A 579 19.50 -10.75 26.83
C MET A 579 19.13 -12.14 27.39
N SER A 580 18.19 -12.85 26.76
CA SER A 580 17.81 -14.22 27.14
C SER A 580 18.95 -15.24 27.02
N GLU A 581 19.98 -14.97 26.21
CA GLU A 581 21.17 -15.86 26.09
C GLU A 581 22.24 -15.61 27.18
N GLU A 582 22.01 -14.64 28.05
CA GLU A 582 22.92 -14.39 29.18
C GLU A 582 22.75 -15.46 30.28
N SER A 583 23.85 -15.80 30.95
CA SER A 583 23.88 -16.86 31.95
C SER A 583 22.87 -16.68 33.10
N PHE A 584 22.43 -15.48 33.38
CA PHE A 584 21.46 -15.17 34.42
C PHE A 584 19.97 -15.34 33.97
N LEU A 585 19.69 -15.49 32.66
CA LEU A 585 18.33 -15.73 32.13
C LEU A 585 18.19 -17.04 31.36
N LYS A 586 19.31 -17.58 30.84
CA LYS A 586 19.31 -18.72 29.92
C LYS A 586 18.64 -19.98 30.48
N ASP A 587 18.69 -20.17 31.78
CA ASP A 587 18.15 -21.37 32.47
C ASP A 587 16.69 -21.15 32.95
N ILE A 588 16.03 -20.02 32.59
CA ILE A 588 14.65 -19.73 32.95
C ILE A 588 13.74 -20.18 31.79
N ASN A 589 13.12 -21.36 31.96
CA ASN A 589 12.31 -22.00 30.91
C ASN A 589 11.10 -21.18 30.44
N GLU A 590 10.59 -20.27 31.28
CA GLU A 590 9.47 -19.41 30.97
C GLU A 590 9.83 -18.27 30.01
N ILE A 591 11.15 -17.98 29.85
CA ILE A 591 11.67 -16.93 28.97
C ILE A 591 12.22 -17.57 27.70
N ASN A 592 11.54 -17.40 26.56
CA ASN A 592 12.03 -17.90 25.28
C ASN A 592 12.97 -16.89 24.61
N GLU A 593 12.65 -15.60 24.66
CA GLU A 593 13.47 -14.55 24.10
C GLU A 593 13.25 -13.21 24.81
N ILE A 594 14.31 -12.49 25.08
CA ILE A 594 14.30 -11.05 25.39
C ILE A 594 15.44 -10.44 24.61
N LYS A 595 15.13 -9.54 23.67
CA LYS A 595 16.07 -8.90 22.78
C LYS A 595 15.84 -7.40 22.78
N TRP A 596 16.88 -6.63 23.12
CA TRP A 596 16.89 -5.18 23.00
C TRP A 596 17.53 -4.76 21.69
N ARG A 597 17.02 -3.69 21.11
CA ARG A 597 17.49 -3.12 19.85
C ARG A 597 17.65 -1.62 19.97
N VAL A 598 18.72 -1.07 19.36
CA VAL A 598 18.90 0.36 19.17
C VAL A 598 19.45 0.60 17.77
N GLY A 599 18.88 1.56 17.06
CA GLY A 599 19.23 1.88 15.69
C GLY A 599 19.27 3.37 15.42
N TYR A 600 20.16 3.77 14.52
CA TYR A 600 20.19 5.09 13.90
C TYR A 600 20.44 4.94 12.42
N GLY A 601 19.73 5.72 11.62
CA GLY A 601 19.96 5.72 10.17
C GLY A 601 19.50 7.02 9.52
N ARG A 602 20.18 7.33 8.40
CA ARG A 602 19.78 8.38 7.48
C ARG A 602 19.29 7.79 6.18
N THR A 603 18.14 8.26 5.71
CA THR A 603 17.54 7.89 4.43
C THR A 603 17.22 9.14 3.62
N GLY A 604 17.10 8.98 2.30
CA GLY A 604 16.74 10.06 1.38
C GLY A 604 15.36 9.89 0.77
N ASN A 605 14.82 10.98 0.22
CA ASN A 605 13.62 10.98 -0.59
C ASN A 605 13.79 11.93 -1.79
N GLN A 606 13.47 11.46 -3.00
CA GLN A 606 13.48 12.25 -4.23
C GLN A 606 12.14 12.24 -4.97
N ASP A 607 11.10 11.66 -4.39
CA ASP A 607 9.83 11.41 -5.10
C ASP A 607 9.08 12.70 -5.43
N ALA A 608 9.30 13.77 -4.63
CA ALA A 608 8.82 15.11 -4.94
C ALA A 608 9.53 15.76 -6.15
N ILE A 609 10.68 15.22 -6.58
CA ILE A 609 11.49 15.79 -7.65
C ILE A 609 11.17 15.06 -8.94
N SER A 610 10.58 15.77 -9.91
CA SER A 610 10.40 15.25 -11.26
C SER A 610 11.72 15.29 -12.05
N ALA A 611 11.80 14.56 -13.14
CA ALA A 611 12.93 14.65 -14.06
C ALA A 611 13.12 16.10 -14.51
N TYR A 612 14.38 16.54 -14.56
CA TYR A 612 14.80 17.87 -15.00
C TYR A 612 14.34 19.06 -14.12
N ASN A 613 13.83 18.83 -12.88
CA ASN A 613 13.37 19.92 -12.00
C ASN A 613 14.50 20.88 -11.60
N SER A 614 15.75 20.44 -11.62
CA SER A 614 16.92 21.28 -11.35
C SER A 614 17.29 22.22 -12.49
N LEU A 615 16.73 22.02 -13.70
CA LEU A 615 17.12 22.74 -14.91
C LEU A 615 16.13 23.89 -15.23
N LEU A 616 16.67 24.94 -15.85
CA LEU A 616 15.86 25.97 -16.50
C LEU A 616 15.25 25.39 -17.79
N LEU A 617 13.94 25.35 -17.87
CA LEU A 617 13.24 24.81 -19.04
C LEU A 617 12.26 25.81 -19.62
N MET A 618 12.18 25.80 -20.94
CA MET A 618 11.16 26.49 -21.72
C MET A 618 10.16 25.48 -22.31
N GLY A 619 8.94 25.91 -22.48
CA GLY A 619 7.89 25.13 -23.13
C GLY A 619 6.84 26.00 -23.80
N PRO A 620 5.92 25.38 -24.56
CA PRO A 620 4.79 26.09 -25.14
C PRO A 620 3.96 26.79 -24.06
N SER A 621 3.68 28.08 -24.23
CA SER A 621 2.96 28.93 -23.27
C SER A 621 1.63 29.45 -23.77
N GLY A 622 1.25 29.17 -25.01
CA GLY A 622 -0.01 29.62 -25.63
C GLY A 622 0.09 29.83 -27.10
N LEU A 623 -0.93 30.52 -27.64
CA LEU A 623 -0.97 30.97 -29.03
C LEU A 623 -0.99 32.50 -29.09
N THR A 624 -0.27 33.06 -30.05
CA THR A 624 -0.38 34.44 -30.46
C THR A 624 -0.69 34.51 -31.97
N SER A 625 -1.09 35.66 -32.48
CA SER A 625 -1.28 35.87 -33.91
C SER A 625 -0.10 36.67 -34.44
N VAL A 626 0.64 36.11 -35.38
CA VAL A 626 1.71 36.79 -36.11
C VAL A 626 1.27 36.92 -37.58
N ASN A 627 1.02 38.13 -38.03
CA ASN A 627 0.48 38.40 -39.38
C ASN A 627 -0.76 37.59 -39.74
N GLY A 628 -1.68 37.40 -38.76
CA GLY A 628 -2.91 36.62 -38.94
C GLY A 628 -2.74 35.09 -38.83
N VAL A 629 -1.52 34.60 -38.63
CA VAL A 629 -1.23 33.16 -38.48
C VAL A 629 -1.11 32.83 -37.00
N PRO A 630 -1.88 31.85 -36.48
CA PRO A 630 -1.69 31.32 -35.11
C PRO A 630 -0.28 30.77 -34.94
N THR A 631 0.48 31.35 -34.01
CA THR A 631 1.87 30.96 -33.75
C THR A 631 2.03 30.56 -32.27
N VAL A 632 2.70 29.45 -32.00
CA VAL A 632 2.96 28.99 -30.66
C VAL A 632 3.99 29.89 -29.99
N THR A 633 3.66 30.38 -28.80
CA THR A 633 4.60 31.11 -27.94
C THR A 633 5.32 30.15 -26.98
N TYR A 634 6.55 30.51 -26.62
CA TYR A 634 7.35 29.76 -25.65
C TYR A 634 7.69 30.68 -24.47
N GLY A 635 7.63 30.07 -23.26
CA GLY A 635 7.96 30.76 -22.02
C GLY A 635 8.72 29.86 -21.08
N TYR A 636 9.29 30.41 -20.03
CA TYR A 636 9.95 29.65 -18.99
C TYR A 636 8.91 28.94 -18.13
N ASN A 637 9.08 27.63 -17.94
CA ASN A 637 8.16 26.79 -17.15
C ASN A 637 8.59 26.71 -15.68
N ARG A 638 9.85 27.01 -15.37
CA ARG A 638 10.44 26.94 -14.04
C ARG A 638 11.77 27.69 -13.97
N ASN A 639 12.20 27.96 -12.74
CA ASN A 639 13.55 28.41 -12.46
C ASN A 639 14.51 27.22 -12.35
N ALA A 640 15.79 27.44 -12.68
CA ALA A 640 16.86 26.49 -12.35
C ALA A 640 17.12 26.48 -10.83
N ASN A 641 17.46 25.31 -10.31
CA ASN A 641 18.01 25.19 -8.96
C ASN A 641 19.19 24.19 -8.96
N PRO A 642 20.44 24.65 -9.10
CA PRO A 642 21.63 23.80 -9.09
C PRO A 642 21.90 23.17 -7.71
N ASP A 643 21.29 23.71 -6.64
CA ASP A 643 21.42 23.22 -5.25
C ASP A 643 20.30 22.27 -4.83
N LEU A 644 19.41 21.93 -5.77
CA LEU A 644 18.33 20.99 -5.51
C LEU A 644 18.89 19.63 -5.04
N ARG A 645 18.46 19.19 -3.87
CA ARG A 645 18.99 18.01 -3.18
C ARG A 645 17.88 17.08 -2.65
N TRP A 646 18.32 15.98 -2.06
CA TRP A 646 17.45 15.00 -1.39
C TRP A 646 16.74 15.65 -0.20
N GLU A 647 15.48 15.30 0.03
CA GLU A 647 14.93 15.40 1.39
C GLU A 647 15.62 14.31 2.21
N THR A 648 16.09 14.63 3.41
CA THR A 648 16.83 13.70 4.26
C THR A 648 16.10 13.45 5.57
N LYS A 649 15.93 12.18 5.93
CA LYS A 649 15.29 11.75 7.18
C LYS A 649 16.32 11.06 8.06
N ASP A 650 16.62 11.66 9.21
CA ASP A 650 17.35 11.05 10.31
C ASP A 650 16.36 10.38 11.25
N MET A 651 16.58 9.10 11.61
CA MET A 651 15.73 8.36 12.52
C MET A 651 16.54 7.64 13.59
N PHE A 652 16.09 7.74 14.82
CA PHE A 652 16.55 6.97 15.98
C PHE A 652 15.43 6.05 16.45
N ASP A 653 15.76 4.80 16.76
CA ASP A 653 14.82 3.77 17.21
C ASP A 653 15.39 3.00 18.39
N VAL A 654 14.53 2.69 19.38
CA VAL A 654 14.82 1.79 20.49
C VAL A 654 13.67 0.82 20.63
N GLY A 655 13.96 -0.47 20.60
CA GLY A 655 12.94 -1.51 20.67
C GLY A 655 13.31 -2.67 21.57
N MET A 656 12.29 -3.43 21.94
CA MET A 656 12.40 -4.67 22.69
C MET A 656 11.46 -5.71 22.10
N ASP A 657 11.98 -6.87 21.79
CA ASP A 657 11.22 -8.07 21.47
C ASP A 657 11.29 -9.04 22.65
N ALA A 658 10.15 -9.60 23.07
CA ALA A 658 10.06 -10.55 24.17
C ALA A 658 9.08 -11.67 23.82
N SER A 659 9.41 -12.88 24.23
CA SER A 659 8.52 -14.05 24.16
C SER A 659 8.66 -14.92 25.40
N PHE A 660 7.53 -15.45 25.88
CA PHE A 660 7.42 -16.19 27.13
C PHE A 660 6.50 -17.40 26.98
N PHE A 661 6.71 -18.41 27.86
CA PHE A 661 5.84 -19.58 28.02
C PHE A 661 5.64 -20.36 26.70
N ASP A 662 6.72 -20.82 26.09
CA ASP A 662 6.74 -21.48 24.78
C ASP A 662 6.07 -20.64 23.69
N ARG A 663 6.42 -19.33 23.66
CA ARG A 663 5.87 -18.31 22.74
C ARG A 663 4.35 -18.13 22.83
N LYS A 664 3.70 -18.53 23.94
CA LYS A 664 2.28 -18.25 24.17
C LYS A 664 2.00 -16.79 24.44
N LEU A 665 3.00 -16.05 24.88
CA LEU A 665 2.96 -14.60 25.04
C LEU A 665 4.13 -13.99 24.26
N THR A 666 3.83 -13.11 23.31
CA THR A 666 4.81 -12.32 22.56
C THR A 666 4.54 -10.84 22.74
N ALA A 667 5.57 -10.05 22.83
CA ALA A 667 5.48 -8.58 22.95
C ALA A 667 6.61 -7.92 22.17
N THR A 668 6.26 -6.89 21.40
CA THR A 668 7.22 -5.97 20.77
C THR A 668 6.86 -4.55 21.16
N ILE A 669 7.84 -3.79 21.60
CA ILE A 669 7.69 -2.38 21.96
C ILE A 669 8.79 -1.61 21.26
N ASP A 670 8.43 -0.59 20.45
CA ASP A 670 9.37 0.28 19.75
C ASP A 670 9.06 1.75 20.06
N TYR A 671 10.07 2.54 20.35
CA TYR A 671 10.00 3.99 20.37
C TYR A 671 10.88 4.54 19.27
N TYR A 672 10.30 5.41 18.44
CA TYR A 672 11.02 6.06 17.36
C TYR A 672 10.92 7.59 17.44
N TYR A 673 11.99 8.25 17.01
CA TYR A 673 12.03 9.69 16.75
C TYR A 673 12.71 9.92 15.40
N SER A 674 12.07 10.70 14.53
CA SER A 674 12.64 11.05 13.24
C SER A 674 12.49 12.54 12.93
N ARG A 675 13.49 13.10 12.24
CA ARG A 675 13.50 14.46 11.73
C ARG A 675 13.81 14.45 10.25
N THR A 676 12.87 14.97 9.45
CA THR A 676 13.07 15.18 8.03
C THR A 676 13.48 16.61 7.79
N LYS A 677 14.61 16.79 7.13
CA LYS A 677 15.21 18.08 6.76
C LYS A 677 15.19 18.22 5.25
N ASP A 678 15.46 19.44 4.81
CA ASP A 678 15.54 19.75 3.38
C ASP A 678 14.24 19.44 2.64
N LEU A 679 13.08 19.61 3.32
CA LEU A 679 11.76 19.41 2.71
C LEU A 679 11.58 20.31 1.50
N LEU A 680 11.07 19.73 0.44
CA LEU A 680 10.79 20.41 -0.81
C LEU A 680 9.50 21.22 -0.73
N TYR A 681 9.59 22.48 -1.16
CA TYR A 681 8.44 23.35 -1.29
C TYR A 681 8.61 24.32 -2.47
N ASN A 682 7.49 24.71 -3.10
CA ASN A 682 7.47 25.70 -4.18
C ASN A 682 7.27 27.09 -3.59
N TYR A 683 8.35 27.86 -3.49
CA TYR A 683 8.36 29.21 -2.96
C TYR A 683 7.96 30.24 -4.02
N ASP A 684 7.22 31.27 -3.62
CA ASP A 684 7.01 32.46 -4.43
C ASP A 684 8.30 33.29 -4.45
N VAL A 685 8.74 33.68 -5.64
CA VAL A 685 9.97 34.44 -5.86
C VAL A 685 9.71 35.63 -6.77
N PRO A 686 10.43 36.78 -6.58
CA PRO A 686 10.25 37.96 -7.41
C PRO A 686 10.74 37.74 -8.83
N VAL A 687 10.02 38.33 -9.79
CA VAL A 687 10.40 38.36 -11.22
C VAL A 687 10.54 39.83 -11.63
N PRO A 688 11.76 40.29 -11.87
CA PRO A 688 13.11 39.71 -11.75
C PRO A 688 13.60 39.66 -10.31
N PRO A 689 14.72 38.96 -9.94
CA PRO A 689 15.73 38.42 -10.86
C PRO A 689 15.40 37.01 -11.37
N PHE A 690 14.41 36.31 -10.76
CA PHE A 690 13.95 35.01 -11.24
C PHE A 690 13.16 35.16 -12.56
N VAL A 691 13.17 34.12 -13.38
CA VAL A 691 12.47 34.12 -14.69
C VAL A 691 11.06 33.53 -14.61
N HIS A 692 10.73 32.85 -13.49
CA HIS A 692 9.44 32.23 -13.21
C HIS A 692 9.04 32.52 -11.75
N PRO A 693 7.77 32.81 -11.44
CA PRO A 693 7.34 33.23 -10.09
C PRO A 693 7.41 32.15 -9.04
N LYS A 694 7.71 30.89 -9.39
CA LYS A 694 7.84 29.76 -8.45
C LYS A 694 9.23 29.15 -8.53
N LEU A 695 9.83 28.86 -7.36
CA LEU A 695 11.10 28.16 -7.22
C LEU A 695 10.92 26.94 -6.30
N LEU A 696 11.27 25.75 -6.80
CA LEU A 696 11.35 24.54 -5.98
C LEU A 696 12.68 24.56 -5.22
N ALA A 697 12.62 24.59 -3.88
CA ALA A 697 13.82 24.61 -3.01
C ALA A 697 13.65 23.75 -1.75
N ASN A 698 14.78 23.35 -1.17
CA ASN A 698 14.90 22.46 0.00
C ASN A 698 15.13 23.27 1.28
N LEU A 699 14.07 23.80 1.91
CA LEU A 699 14.20 24.69 3.06
C LEU A 699 13.35 24.29 4.29
N GLY A 700 12.49 23.29 4.17
CA GLY A 700 11.56 22.88 5.23
C GLY A 700 12.12 21.83 6.17
N GLU A 701 11.51 21.73 7.38
CA GLU A 701 11.80 20.70 8.37
C GLU A 701 10.54 20.22 9.08
N MET A 702 10.47 18.92 9.40
CA MET A 702 9.40 18.31 10.20
C MET A 702 9.95 17.22 11.11
N GLU A 703 9.19 16.89 12.14
CA GLU A 703 9.47 15.76 13.03
C GLU A 703 8.29 14.81 13.17
N ASN A 704 8.61 13.53 13.36
CA ASN A 704 7.67 12.49 13.74
C ASN A 704 8.24 11.69 14.91
N SER A 705 7.38 11.32 15.86
CA SER A 705 7.73 10.43 16.96
C SER A 705 6.56 9.54 17.32
N GLY A 706 6.83 8.38 17.90
CA GLY A 706 5.77 7.47 18.31
C GLY A 706 6.26 6.32 19.16
N LEU A 707 5.28 5.72 19.87
CA LEU A 707 5.43 4.47 20.60
C LEU A 707 4.56 3.42 19.93
N GLU A 708 5.15 2.31 19.52
CA GLU A 708 4.49 1.16 18.92
C GLU A 708 4.51 -0.01 19.91
N VAL A 709 3.37 -0.66 20.07
CA VAL A 709 3.22 -1.84 20.95
C VAL A 709 2.48 -2.91 20.16
N SER A 710 3.06 -4.11 20.08
CA SER A 710 2.41 -5.32 19.56
C SER A 710 2.38 -6.37 20.64
N LEU A 711 1.24 -7.02 20.83
CA LEU A 711 1.05 -8.11 21.79
C LEU A 711 0.37 -9.29 21.11
N GLY A 712 0.88 -10.49 21.34
CA GLY A 712 0.28 -11.74 20.91
C GLY A 712 0.13 -12.69 22.09
N ILE A 713 -1.06 -13.28 22.28
CA ILE A 713 -1.31 -14.28 23.31
C ILE A 713 -2.03 -15.50 22.70
N THR A 714 -1.62 -16.69 23.13
CA THR A 714 -2.27 -17.95 22.81
C THR A 714 -2.68 -18.62 24.12
N PRO A 715 -3.77 -18.14 24.76
CA PRO A 715 -4.16 -18.60 26.10
C PRO A 715 -4.64 -20.04 26.12
N LEU A 716 -5.03 -20.58 24.98
CA LEU A 716 -5.51 -21.94 24.83
C LEU A 716 -4.82 -22.58 23.61
N ARG A 717 -4.03 -23.62 23.85
CA ARG A 717 -3.44 -24.46 22.81
C ARG A 717 -3.50 -25.91 23.27
N THR A 718 -4.40 -26.68 22.64
CA THR A 718 -4.55 -28.14 22.80
C THR A 718 -4.56 -28.74 21.39
N GLU A 719 -4.57 -30.04 21.31
CA GLU A 719 -4.66 -30.77 20.04
C GLU A 719 -5.89 -30.35 19.22
N ASP A 720 -7.05 -30.21 19.88
CA ASP A 720 -8.33 -29.89 19.25
C ASP A 720 -8.65 -28.41 19.21
N MET A 721 -8.10 -27.58 20.10
CA MET A 721 -8.49 -26.19 20.28
C MET A 721 -7.28 -25.26 20.34
N GLU A 722 -7.37 -24.15 19.62
CA GLU A 722 -6.39 -23.07 19.70
C GLU A 722 -7.09 -21.70 19.63
N LEU A 723 -6.80 -20.85 20.60
CA LEU A 723 -7.25 -19.47 20.63
C LEU A 723 -6.02 -18.57 20.58
N THR A 724 -5.92 -17.73 19.54
CA THR A 724 -4.87 -16.73 19.41
C THR A 724 -5.51 -15.35 19.34
N VAL A 725 -5.02 -14.43 20.16
CA VAL A 725 -5.40 -13.00 20.13
C VAL A 725 -4.13 -12.20 19.92
N SER A 726 -4.07 -11.43 18.85
CA SER A 726 -2.98 -10.50 18.59
C SER A 726 -3.52 -9.09 18.41
N GLY A 727 -2.79 -8.12 18.92
CA GLY A 727 -3.15 -6.72 18.80
C GLY A 727 -1.92 -5.84 18.67
N ASN A 728 -2.06 -4.75 17.95
CA ASN A 728 -1.03 -3.74 17.85
C ASN A 728 -1.64 -2.34 18.04
N MET A 729 -0.82 -1.44 18.55
CA MET A 729 -1.21 -0.05 18.79
C MET A 729 -0.01 0.86 18.54
N ALA A 730 -0.23 1.98 17.86
CA ALA A 730 0.78 3.01 17.66
C ALA A 730 0.25 4.36 18.11
N PHE A 731 0.97 4.97 19.04
CA PHE A 731 0.81 6.36 19.46
C PHE A 731 1.75 7.20 18.63
N GLN A 732 1.19 8.16 17.86
CA GLN A 732 1.99 8.93 16.90
C GLN A 732 1.77 10.44 17.07
N LYS A 733 2.84 11.20 16.84
CA LYS A 733 2.86 12.65 16.87
C LYS A 733 3.70 13.16 15.71
N ASN A 734 3.22 14.17 15.00
CA ASN A 734 3.98 14.91 14.01
C ASN A 734 3.98 16.41 14.31
N LYS A 735 4.94 17.13 13.77
CA LYS A 735 5.03 18.58 13.89
C LYS A 735 5.81 19.16 12.73
N LEU A 736 5.29 20.20 12.11
CA LEU A 736 6.00 21.01 11.13
C LEU A 736 6.90 22.00 11.87
N LEU A 737 8.21 21.96 11.63
CA LEU A 737 9.18 22.77 12.38
C LEU A 737 9.53 24.08 11.67
N SER A 738 9.70 24.04 10.34
CA SER A 738 10.06 25.21 9.53
C SER A 738 9.63 25.02 8.09
N LEU A 739 9.31 26.16 7.42
CA LEU A 739 9.16 26.28 5.97
C LEU A 739 9.80 27.57 5.47
N SER A 740 10.87 27.98 6.09
CA SER A 740 11.63 29.18 5.72
C SER A 740 13.12 28.88 5.68
N GLY A 741 13.87 29.66 4.94
CA GLY A 741 15.31 29.56 4.85
C GLY A 741 15.90 30.52 3.82
N THR A 742 17.21 30.46 3.65
CA THR A 742 17.93 31.34 2.74
C THR A 742 18.34 30.59 1.48
N TYR A 743 18.02 31.13 0.31
CA TYR A 743 18.48 30.65 -0.97
C TYR A 743 19.12 31.79 -1.76
N MET A 744 20.38 31.64 -2.22
CA MET A 744 21.17 32.67 -2.93
C MET A 744 21.16 34.04 -2.24
N GLY A 745 21.22 34.06 -0.90
CA GLY A 745 21.21 35.29 -0.11
C GLY A 745 19.85 35.96 0.06
N GLN A 746 18.76 35.35 -0.45
CA GLN A 746 17.39 35.82 -0.27
C GLN A 746 16.67 34.92 0.75
N GLU A 747 15.95 35.55 1.68
CA GLU A 747 15.04 34.80 2.56
C GLU A 747 13.79 34.38 1.77
N LEU A 748 13.53 33.08 1.78
CA LEU A 748 12.33 32.49 1.23
C LEU A 748 11.45 32.01 2.38
N ASN A 749 10.21 32.48 2.44
CA ASN A 749 9.24 32.10 3.45
C ASN A 749 7.99 31.55 2.76
N ALA A 750 7.46 30.44 3.25
CA ALA A 750 6.11 30.02 2.90
C ALA A 750 5.08 30.90 3.62
N ALA A 751 3.84 30.88 3.15
CA ALA A 751 2.75 31.51 3.85
C ALA A 751 2.61 30.93 5.26
N GLU A 752 2.33 31.78 6.25
CA GLU A 752 2.19 31.38 7.66
C GLU A 752 1.11 30.29 7.83
N TYR A 753 0.03 30.42 7.08
CA TYR A 753 -1.11 29.49 7.09
C TYR A 753 -1.30 28.96 5.65
N MET A 754 -0.75 27.77 5.37
CA MET A 754 -0.93 27.15 4.08
C MET A 754 -2.25 26.37 4.06
N GLN A 755 -3.14 26.75 3.20
CA GLN A 755 -4.46 26.17 3.00
C GLN A 755 -4.35 24.76 2.41
N LEU A 756 -5.12 23.80 2.94
CA LEU A 756 -5.19 22.42 2.48
C LEU A 756 -6.61 22.03 2.02
N ALA A 757 -7.40 21.45 2.91
CA ALA A 757 -8.71 20.92 2.53
C ALA A 757 -9.75 22.03 2.37
N ARG A 758 -10.48 21.96 1.25
CA ARG A 758 -11.46 22.98 0.85
C ARG A 758 -12.83 22.35 0.57
N ILE A 759 -13.87 22.95 1.12
CA ILE A 759 -15.27 22.63 0.75
C ILE A 759 -15.59 23.29 -0.58
N ASN A 760 -16.22 22.53 -1.48
CA ASN A 760 -16.60 22.96 -2.82
C ASN A 760 -18.12 22.73 -3.06
N GLY A 761 -18.69 23.36 -4.11
CA GLY A 761 -20.08 23.17 -4.56
C GLY A 761 -20.95 24.39 -4.31
N ALA A 762 -22.27 24.23 -4.49
CA ALA A 762 -23.23 25.30 -4.37
C ALA A 762 -23.18 25.98 -2.98
N GLY A 763 -23.16 27.31 -2.95
CA GLY A 763 -23.07 28.10 -1.72
C GLY A 763 -21.65 28.32 -1.19
N PHE A 764 -20.60 27.69 -1.76
CA PHE A 764 -19.20 27.79 -1.32
C PHE A 764 -18.32 28.52 -2.31
N GLN A 765 -18.70 29.73 -2.72
CA GLN A 765 -17.91 30.59 -3.59
C GLN A 765 -17.26 31.68 -2.73
N GLY A 766 -15.92 31.66 -2.58
CA GLY A 766 -15.19 32.69 -1.84
C GLY A 766 -14.04 32.19 -0.98
N GLY A 767 -13.39 33.10 -0.23
CA GLY A 767 -12.12 32.85 0.45
C GLY A 767 -12.17 31.96 1.70
N ASN A 768 -13.30 31.84 2.37
CA ASN A 768 -13.41 31.18 3.70
C ASN A 768 -13.94 29.74 3.65
N THR A 769 -13.50 28.95 2.67
CA THR A 769 -13.97 27.58 2.46
C THR A 769 -12.95 26.52 2.86
N TYR A 770 -11.77 26.91 3.35
CA TYR A 770 -10.72 25.99 3.82
C TYR A 770 -10.96 25.58 5.27
N VAL A 771 -10.74 24.30 5.54
CA VAL A 771 -10.96 23.68 6.87
C VAL A 771 -9.66 23.26 7.54
N THR A 772 -8.71 22.69 6.79
CA THR A 772 -7.41 22.28 7.34
C THR A 772 -6.28 23.08 6.73
N TYR A 773 -5.22 23.22 7.51
CA TYR A 773 -4.06 24.04 7.20
C TYR A 773 -2.76 23.33 7.58
N GLN A 774 -1.67 23.74 6.94
CA GLN A 774 -0.31 23.48 7.43
C GLN A 774 0.23 24.75 8.06
N VAL A 775 0.62 24.65 9.32
CA VAL A 775 1.10 25.79 10.13
C VAL A 775 2.37 25.38 10.84
N VAL A 776 3.41 26.21 10.76
CA VAL A 776 4.66 25.97 11.50
C VAL A 776 4.41 25.90 13.00
N GLY A 777 5.00 24.91 13.66
CA GLY A 777 4.77 24.64 15.08
C GLY A 777 3.56 23.77 15.40
N GLN A 778 2.70 23.44 14.41
CA GLN A 778 1.49 22.64 14.57
C GLN A 778 1.65 21.25 13.90
N PRO A 779 0.77 20.29 14.26
CA PRO A 779 0.62 19.05 13.53
C PRO A 779 0.19 19.28 12.07
N LEU A 780 0.54 18.39 11.16
CA LEU A 780 0.05 18.42 9.79
C LEU A 780 -1.46 18.26 9.73
N GLY A 781 -2.15 19.05 8.89
CA GLY A 781 -3.61 19.02 8.77
C GLY A 781 -4.32 19.50 10.03
N VAL A 782 -3.84 20.58 10.63
CA VAL A 782 -4.52 21.22 11.77
C VAL A 782 -5.79 21.93 11.30
N PHE A 783 -6.87 21.81 12.05
CA PHE A 783 -8.09 22.60 11.84
C PHE A 783 -7.87 23.99 12.41
N TYR A 784 -7.88 25.02 11.53
CA TYR A 784 -7.76 26.43 11.91
C TYR A 784 -9.05 27.15 11.51
N LEU A 785 -9.98 27.22 12.44
CA LEU A 785 -11.38 27.55 12.19
C LEU A 785 -11.87 28.70 13.09
N PRO A 786 -12.86 29.49 12.62
CA PRO A 786 -13.64 30.37 13.46
C PRO A 786 -14.38 29.56 14.53
N LYS A 787 -14.43 30.08 15.77
CA LYS A 787 -15.12 29.46 16.87
C LYS A 787 -16.59 29.85 16.85
N SER A 788 -17.50 28.85 16.89
CA SER A 788 -18.93 29.05 16.97
C SER A 788 -19.47 28.73 18.34
N ASN A 789 -20.43 29.53 18.81
CA ASN A 789 -21.25 29.24 20.01
C ASN A 789 -22.67 28.82 19.58
N GLY A 790 -22.77 27.93 18.58
CA GLY A 790 -24.04 27.44 18.07
C GLY A 790 -24.64 28.31 16.97
N ILE A 791 -25.97 28.30 16.85
CA ILE A 791 -26.71 29.07 15.85
C ILE A 791 -27.53 30.17 16.54
N ILE A 792 -27.69 31.28 15.82
CA ILE A 792 -28.46 32.46 16.31
C ILE A 792 -29.54 32.78 15.27
N ASN A 793 -30.72 33.14 15.77
CA ASN A 793 -31.83 33.62 14.93
C ASN A 793 -31.60 35.10 14.58
N ASP A 794 -31.81 35.46 13.31
CA ASP A 794 -31.68 36.82 12.78
C ASP A 794 -32.85 37.73 13.14
N GLY A 795 -33.85 37.21 13.88
CA GLY A 795 -35.10 37.92 14.21
C GLY A 795 -36.14 37.90 13.10
N LEU A 796 -35.82 37.37 11.91
CA LEU A 796 -36.68 37.24 10.73
C LEU A 796 -37.04 35.79 10.42
N GLY A 797 -36.64 34.87 11.28
CA GLY A 797 -36.90 33.41 11.14
C GLY A 797 -35.84 32.66 10.40
N SER A 798 -34.72 33.27 10.07
CA SER A 798 -33.51 32.60 9.57
C SER A 798 -32.46 32.43 10.65
N TYR A 799 -31.61 31.43 10.51
CA TYR A 799 -30.52 31.15 11.45
C TYR A 799 -29.17 31.17 10.75
N SER A 800 -28.16 31.71 11.46
CA SER A 800 -26.76 31.73 11.07
C SER A 800 -25.84 31.20 12.17
N TYR A 801 -24.57 30.96 11.88
CA TYR A 801 -23.61 30.55 12.92
C TYR A 801 -23.24 31.75 13.81
N ASN A 802 -23.36 31.59 15.13
CA ASN A 802 -22.94 32.59 16.10
C ASN A 802 -21.42 32.52 16.31
N ILE A 803 -20.67 33.32 15.53
CA ILE A 803 -19.21 33.32 15.55
C ILE A 803 -18.73 34.19 16.71
N LEU A 804 -17.84 33.65 17.53
CA LEU A 804 -17.23 34.38 18.65
C LEU A 804 -16.07 35.23 18.13
N ASN A 805 -16.05 36.47 18.59
CA ASN A 805 -14.90 37.35 18.45
C ASN A 805 -13.80 36.89 19.42
N LEU A 806 -12.60 36.66 18.93
CA LEU A 806 -11.45 36.12 19.67
C LEU A 806 -10.36 37.16 19.92
N ASP A 807 -10.48 38.37 19.35
CA ASP A 807 -9.54 39.47 19.52
C ASP A 807 -10.26 40.71 20.14
N GLU A 808 -9.56 41.85 20.20
CA GLU A 808 -10.08 43.11 20.76
C GLU A 808 -10.77 43.98 19.68
N ASP A 809 -10.72 43.59 18.39
CA ASP A 809 -11.40 44.27 17.30
C ASP A 809 -12.90 43.98 17.36
N PRO A 810 -13.80 44.98 17.42
CA PRO A 810 -15.24 44.71 17.54
C PRO A 810 -15.84 44.04 16.30
N ALA A 811 -15.12 44.01 15.17
CA ALA A 811 -15.55 43.37 13.94
C ALA A 811 -15.02 41.94 13.81
N ILE A 812 -15.90 40.97 13.55
CA ILE A 812 -15.48 39.60 13.25
C ILE A 812 -14.75 39.58 11.88
N ASN A 813 -13.48 39.22 11.89
CA ASN A 813 -12.62 39.19 10.72
C ASN A 813 -12.12 37.79 10.41
N LEU A 814 -12.81 37.09 9.50
CA LEU A 814 -12.49 35.74 9.08
C LEU A 814 -11.34 35.62 8.07
N ASN A 815 -10.94 36.77 7.44
CA ASN A 815 -9.95 36.75 6.37
C ASN A 815 -8.51 36.91 6.87
N ASN A 816 -8.29 37.63 7.97
CA ASN A 816 -6.95 37.85 8.53
C ASN A 816 -6.52 36.82 9.59
N GLY A 817 -7.41 35.86 9.94
CA GLY A 817 -7.12 34.81 10.92
C GLY A 817 -7.30 35.22 12.38
N ALA A 818 -7.64 36.48 12.69
CA ALA A 818 -7.78 37.00 14.08
C ALA A 818 -8.86 36.23 14.90
N ASP A 819 -9.99 35.91 14.26
CA ASP A 819 -11.09 35.17 14.87
C ASP A 819 -11.07 33.66 14.64
N ARG A 820 -9.87 33.10 14.44
CA ARG A 820 -9.68 31.65 14.26
C ARG A 820 -8.83 31.05 15.37
N TYR A 821 -9.02 29.78 15.62
CA TYR A 821 -8.23 29.04 16.60
C TYR A 821 -7.91 27.62 16.09
N PHE A 822 -6.92 26.99 16.72
CA PHE A 822 -6.55 25.59 16.41
C PHE A 822 -7.53 24.65 17.11
N ALA A 823 -8.51 24.16 16.34
CA ALA A 823 -9.62 23.36 16.84
C ALA A 823 -9.31 21.86 16.97
N GLY A 824 -8.15 21.43 16.54
CA GLY A 824 -7.69 20.02 16.55
C GLY A 824 -6.97 19.64 15.29
N GLN A 825 -6.77 18.34 15.07
CA GLN A 825 -6.01 17.79 13.92
C GLN A 825 -6.79 16.71 13.20
N ALA A 826 -6.53 16.55 11.89
CA ALA A 826 -7.14 15.55 11.02
C ALA A 826 -6.46 14.18 11.11
N MET A 827 -5.17 14.14 11.46
CA MET A 827 -4.41 12.88 11.57
C MET A 827 -4.65 12.23 12.94
N PRO A 828 -4.89 10.90 13.00
CA PRO A 828 -5.09 10.18 14.25
C PRO A 828 -3.85 10.24 15.15
N LYS A 829 -4.07 10.37 16.45
CA LYS A 829 -3.02 10.24 17.47
C LYS A 829 -2.73 8.78 17.81
N VAL A 830 -3.74 7.92 17.70
CA VAL A 830 -3.64 6.49 17.98
C VAL A 830 -4.25 5.72 16.82
N ILE A 831 -3.54 4.72 16.33
CA ILE A 831 -4.04 3.71 15.40
C ILE A 831 -3.88 2.34 16.03
N MET A 832 -4.85 1.44 15.81
CA MET A 832 -4.81 0.09 16.36
C MET A 832 -5.33 -0.96 15.37
N GLY A 833 -4.82 -2.17 15.54
CA GLY A 833 -5.33 -3.37 14.90
C GLY A 833 -5.45 -4.51 15.92
N THR A 834 -6.47 -5.34 15.81
CA THR A 834 -6.65 -6.52 16.66
C THR A 834 -7.15 -7.67 15.81
N ASN A 835 -6.54 -8.83 15.95
CA ASN A 835 -6.93 -10.07 15.29
C ASN A 835 -7.25 -11.15 16.34
N ILE A 836 -8.37 -11.81 16.17
CA ILE A 836 -8.77 -12.94 17.01
C ILE A 836 -8.98 -14.14 16.09
N SER A 837 -8.30 -15.24 16.38
CA SER A 837 -8.43 -16.52 15.68
C SER A 837 -8.73 -17.61 16.69
N PHE A 838 -9.80 -18.37 16.45
CA PHE A 838 -10.16 -19.53 17.24
C PHE A 838 -10.36 -20.74 16.34
N ARG A 839 -9.65 -21.82 16.61
CA ARG A 839 -9.77 -23.09 15.93
C ARG A 839 -10.35 -24.16 16.88
N TYR A 840 -11.33 -24.89 16.39
CA TYR A 840 -11.87 -26.08 17.06
C TYR A 840 -11.96 -27.23 16.05
N LYS A 841 -11.04 -28.20 16.16
CA LYS A 841 -10.91 -29.33 15.21
C LYS A 841 -10.80 -28.81 13.77
N ALA A 842 -11.78 -29.14 12.92
CA ALA A 842 -11.84 -28.74 11.52
C ALA A 842 -12.42 -27.35 11.29
N PHE A 843 -13.00 -26.72 12.31
CA PHE A 843 -13.60 -25.37 12.22
C PHE A 843 -12.63 -24.32 12.72
N ASP A 844 -12.67 -23.14 12.10
CA ASP A 844 -12.02 -21.94 12.61
C ASP A 844 -12.88 -20.69 12.38
N ILE A 845 -12.70 -19.73 13.25
CA ILE A 845 -13.26 -18.39 13.11
C ILE A 845 -12.13 -17.37 13.24
N GLN A 846 -12.13 -16.38 12.36
CA GLN A 846 -11.18 -15.28 12.38
C GLN A 846 -11.91 -13.95 12.27
N THR A 847 -11.45 -12.95 13.02
CA THR A 847 -11.95 -11.59 12.93
C THR A 847 -10.81 -10.59 13.06
N GLN A 848 -10.93 -9.49 12.31
CA GLN A 848 -10.00 -8.37 12.34
C GLN A 848 -10.75 -7.09 12.68
N MET A 849 -10.21 -6.31 13.61
CA MET A 849 -10.70 -4.99 13.99
C MET A 849 -9.61 -3.94 13.75
N ASN A 850 -10.01 -2.76 13.28
CA ASN A 850 -9.13 -1.62 13.08
C ASN A 850 -9.73 -0.38 13.73
N GLY A 851 -8.91 0.43 14.36
CA GLY A 851 -9.36 1.67 15.00
C GLY A 851 -8.41 2.83 14.76
N ALA A 852 -8.97 4.05 14.80
CA ALA A 852 -8.22 5.29 14.80
C ALA A 852 -8.87 6.26 15.78
N PHE A 853 -8.05 6.94 16.61
CA PHE A 853 -8.53 7.76 17.71
C PHE A 853 -7.72 9.06 17.85
N GLY A 854 -8.36 10.05 18.48
CA GLY A 854 -7.73 11.32 18.84
C GLY A 854 -7.60 12.28 17.65
N HIS A 855 -8.44 12.12 16.63
CA HIS A 855 -8.53 13.03 15.49
C HIS A 855 -9.94 13.59 15.35
N LYS A 856 -10.06 14.60 14.52
CA LYS A 856 -11.34 15.21 14.18
C LYS A 856 -11.62 15.10 12.69
N ILE A 857 -12.90 15.23 12.34
CA ILE A 857 -13.41 15.26 10.98
C ILE A 857 -14.29 16.50 10.85
N TYR A 858 -14.10 17.25 9.77
CA TYR A 858 -15.01 18.32 9.40
C TYR A 858 -16.14 17.75 8.55
N ASN A 859 -17.37 17.79 9.08
CA ASN A 859 -18.57 17.30 8.40
C ASN A 859 -19.08 18.34 7.39
N GLY A 860 -18.37 18.50 6.29
CA GLY A 860 -18.74 19.39 5.18
C GLY A 860 -20.00 18.93 4.46
N THR A 861 -20.32 17.64 4.55
CA THR A 861 -21.57 17.05 4.04
C THR A 861 -22.78 17.64 4.77
N SER A 862 -22.77 17.67 6.10
CA SER A 862 -23.84 18.29 6.88
C SER A 862 -23.90 19.80 6.67
N LEU A 863 -22.77 20.51 6.69
CA LEU A 863 -22.75 21.94 6.39
C LEU A 863 -23.38 22.25 5.02
N SER A 864 -23.07 21.46 4.00
CA SER A 864 -23.53 21.70 2.63
C SER A 864 -25.03 21.42 2.47
N TYR A 865 -25.51 20.30 3.00
CA TYR A 865 -26.91 19.87 2.80
C TYR A 865 -27.88 20.40 3.86
N MET A 866 -27.41 21.04 4.91
CA MET A 866 -28.24 21.81 5.86
C MET A 866 -28.39 23.28 5.45
N ASN A 867 -27.65 23.73 4.45
CA ASN A 867 -27.65 25.13 4.00
C ASN A 867 -28.89 25.43 3.16
N MET A 868 -29.83 26.19 3.69
CA MET A 868 -31.06 26.57 3.02
C MET A 868 -30.88 27.67 1.95
N ASN A 869 -29.72 28.30 1.85
CA ASN A 869 -29.43 29.26 0.78
C ASN A 869 -29.45 28.63 -0.61
N VAL A 870 -29.23 27.31 -0.70
CA VAL A 870 -29.21 26.59 -2.00
C VAL A 870 -30.57 25.99 -2.36
N PHE A 871 -31.50 25.90 -1.42
CA PHE A 871 -32.86 25.41 -1.63
C PHE A 871 -33.76 26.51 -2.24
N PRO A 872 -34.67 26.26 -3.19
CA PRO A 872 -35.10 24.96 -3.69
C PRO A 872 -34.34 24.42 -4.92
N THR A 873 -33.35 25.14 -5.43
CA THR A 873 -32.60 24.73 -6.62
C THR A 873 -31.83 23.40 -6.41
N TYR A 874 -31.31 23.22 -5.20
CA TYR A 874 -30.58 22.00 -4.79
C TYR A 874 -31.33 21.34 -3.64
N ASN A 875 -31.40 20.01 -3.67
CA ASN A 875 -32.01 19.21 -2.63
C ASN A 875 -31.20 19.29 -1.32
N VAL A 876 -31.84 19.12 -0.19
CA VAL A 876 -31.27 19.27 1.15
C VAL A 876 -31.61 18.09 2.05
N LEU A 877 -31.00 18.03 3.24
CA LEU A 877 -31.33 17.03 4.27
C LEU A 877 -32.75 17.22 4.79
N PRO A 878 -33.43 16.15 5.25
CA PRO A 878 -34.81 16.21 5.74
C PRO A 878 -35.03 17.23 6.88
N ASP A 879 -34.01 17.43 7.73
CA ASP A 879 -34.07 18.34 8.88
C ASP A 879 -33.77 19.80 8.50
N ALA A 880 -33.27 20.07 7.30
CA ALA A 880 -32.85 21.42 6.92
C ALA A 880 -33.99 22.46 6.90
N PRO A 881 -35.21 22.13 6.38
CA PRO A 881 -36.32 23.05 6.37
C PRO A 881 -36.81 23.44 7.80
N GLU A 882 -36.65 22.55 8.80
CA GLU A 882 -36.97 22.81 10.18
C GLU A 882 -35.90 23.70 10.85
N LYS A 883 -34.60 23.40 10.61
CA LYS A 883 -33.46 24.12 11.20
C LYS A 883 -33.25 25.50 10.59
N LYS A 884 -33.69 25.72 9.35
CA LYS A 884 -33.67 27.04 8.64
C LYS A 884 -32.31 27.75 8.69
N ILE A 885 -31.20 27.00 8.51
CA ILE A 885 -29.85 27.57 8.52
C ILE A 885 -29.58 28.19 7.13
N PHE A 886 -29.50 29.52 7.07
CA PHE A 886 -29.20 30.28 5.85
C PHE A 886 -27.76 30.81 5.90
N ASP A 887 -26.82 29.94 6.22
CA ASP A 887 -25.42 30.30 6.36
C ASP A 887 -24.52 29.14 5.89
N SER A 888 -23.51 29.44 5.09
CA SER A 888 -22.50 28.49 4.59
C SER A 888 -21.12 28.73 5.17
N THR A 889 -21.01 29.58 6.20
CA THR A 889 -19.71 29.92 6.80
C THR A 889 -19.08 28.71 7.45
N VAL A 890 -17.82 28.46 7.09
CA VAL A 890 -17.02 27.38 7.64
C VAL A 890 -16.58 27.76 9.06
N THR A 891 -17.20 27.12 10.07
CA THR A 891 -16.90 27.28 11.50
C THR A 891 -16.65 25.90 12.14
N ASP A 892 -16.26 25.87 13.40
CA ASP A 892 -16.09 24.62 14.16
C ASP A 892 -17.42 23.92 14.54
N TYR A 893 -18.59 24.47 14.19
CA TYR A 893 -19.91 23.91 14.49
C TYR A 893 -20.08 22.47 13.95
N TRP A 894 -19.49 22.20 12.76
CA TRP A 894 -19.54 20.89 12.12
C TRP A 894 -18.26 20.09 12.28
N LEU A 895 -17.40 20.47 13.23
CA LEU A 895 -16.17 19.75 13.54
C LEU A 895 -16.42 18.67 14.58
N GLU A 896 -16.46 17.42 14.16
CA GLU A 896 -16.81 16.27 14.99
C GLU A 896 -15.57 15.43 15.39
N LYS A 897 -15.72 14.55 16.40
CA LYS A 897 -14.73 13.52 16.72
C LYS A 897 -14.74 12.46 15.64
N GLY A 898 -13.56 12.11 15.11
CA GLY A 898 -13.38 11.09 14.09
C GLY A 898 -13.10 9.69 14.65
N ASP A 899 -13.14 9.49 15.96
CA ASP A 899 -12.81 8.24 16.63
C ASP A 899 -13.70 7.08 16.16
N TYR A 900 -13.08 5.93 15.85
CA TYR A 900 -13.83 4.73 15.46
C TYR A 900 -13.10 3.43 15.81
N LEU A 901 -13.89 2.36 15.94
CA LEU A 901 -13.47 0.97 15.90
C LEU A 901 -14.29 0.24 14.83
N HIS A 902 -13.62 -0.36 13.85
CA HIS A 902 -14.23 -1.00 12.70
C HIS A 902 -13.95 -2.50 12.70
N ILE A 903 -15.00 -3.34 12.64
CA ILE A 903 -14.89 -4.78 12.40
C ILE A 903 -14.73 -4.98 10.89
N ALA A 904 -13.48 -5.19 10.46
CA ALA A 904 -13.12 -5.26 9.05
C ALA A 904 -13.68 -6.52 8.38
N TYR A 905 -13.57 -7.67 9.06
CA TYR A 905 -14.19 -8.91 8.61
C TYR A 905 -14.43 -9.90 9.76
N VAL A 906 -15.34 -10.83 9.52
CA VAL A 906 -15.50 -12.08 10.25
C VAL A 906 -15.55 -13.20 9.23
N THR A 907 -14.69 -14.24 9.40
CA THR A 907 -14.57 -15.40 8.52
C THR A 907 -14.74 -16.67 9.31
N LEU A 908 -15.59 -17.58 8.82
CA LEU A 908 -15.74 -18.95 9.29
C LEU A 908 -15.06 -19.87 8.29
N GLY A 909 -14.22 -20.78 8.75
CA GLY A 909 -13.53 -21.78 7.94
C GLY A 909 -13.89 -23.21 8.35
N TYR A 910 -13.90 -24.10 7.37
CA TYR A 910 -14.06 -25.54 7.57
C TYR A 910 -13.08 -26.32 6.69
N ASN A 911 -12.26 -27.16 7.29
CA ASN A 911 -11.32 -28.04 6.61
C ASN A 911 -11.92 -29.45 6.52
N PHE A 912 -12.17 -29.91 5.30
CA PHE A 912 -12.76 -31.23 5.07
C PHE A 912 -11.74 -32.34 5.33
N ASN A 913 -12.21 -33.43 5.93
CA ASN A 913 -11.40 -34.65 6.00
C ASN A 913 -11.33 -35.32 4.62
N VAL A 914 -10.16 -35.34 4.00
CA VAL A 914 -9.92 -35.88 2.65
C VAL A 914 -9.22 -37.27 2.67
N GLU A 915 -9.09 -37.93 3.79
CA GLU A 915 -8.40 -39.25 3.90
C GLU A 915 -8.85 -40.25 2.84
N LYS A 916 -10.15 -40.31 2.54
CA LYS A 916 -10.70 -41.19 1.50
C LYS A 916 -10.36 -40.79 0.07
N MET A 917 -9.92 -39.54 -0.13
CA MET A 917 -9.56 -38.94 -1.44
C MET A 917 -8.06 -38.62 -1.55
N LYS A 918 -7.25 -39.05 -0.58
CA LYS A 918 -5.83 -38.68 -0.40
C LYS A 918 -4.95 -38.93 -1.64
N ASN A 919 -5.35 -39.83 -2.52
CA ASN A 919 -4.65 -40.11 -3.78
C ASN A 919 -4.83 -39.00 -4.84
N TRP A 920 -5.84 -38.10 -4.68
CA TRP A 920 -6.23 -37.09 -5.67
C TRP A 920 -6.25 -35.68 -5.06
N VAL A 921 -6.58 -35.55 -3.77
CA VAL A 921 -6.76 -34.27 -3.11
C VAL A 921 -6.07 -34.31 -1.75
N ASN A 922 -5.18 -33.35 -1.53
CA ASN A 922 -4.45 -33.22 -0.25
C ASN A 922 -5.23 -32.42 0.80
N SER A 923 -6.00 -31.41 0.38
CA SER A 923 -6.85 -30.62 1.28
C SER A 923 -8.00 -29.93 0.52
N ILE A 924 -9.13 -29.80 1.20
CA ILE A 924 -10.27 -28.96 0.78
C ILE A 924 -10.65 -28.06 1.95
N ARG A 925 -10.72 -26.76 1.71
CA ARG A 925 -11.15 -25.76 2.68
C ARG A 925 -12.30 -24.91 2.11
N LEU A 926 -13.39 -24.77 2.88
CA LEU A 926 -14.50 -23.87 2.60
C LEU A 926 -14.44 -22.70 3.59
N THR A 927 -14.69 -21.48 3.12
CA THR A 927 -14.79 -20.29 3.98
C THR A 927 -16.07 -19.52 3.68
N ALA A 928 -16.66 -18.92 4.71
CA ALA A 928 -17.75 -17.96 4.59
C ALA A 928 -17.35 -16.69 5.34
N SER A 929 -17.43 -15.53 4.67
CA SER A 929 -16.95 -14.28 5.24
C SER A 929 -17.94 -13.14 5.06
N VAL A 930 -17.91 -12.21 6.02
CA VAL A 930 -18.56 -10.90 5.89
C VAL A 930 -17.48 -9.83 6.08
N ASN A 931 -17.28 -8.99 5.07
CA ASN A 931 -16.37 -7.85 5.12
C ASN A 931 -17.13 -6.55 5.42
N ASN A 932 -16.50 -5.60 6.11
CA ASN A 932 -17.08 -4.32 6.56
C ASN A 932 -18.34 -4.53 7.42
N LEU A 933 -18.22 -5.38 8.45
CA LEU A 933 -19.39 -5.80 9.25
C LEU A 933 -20.02 -4.64 10.00
N HIS A 934 -19.24 -3.89 10.78
CA HIS A 934 -19.74 -2.76 11.58
C HIS A 934 -18.66 -1.77 11.96
N THR A 935 -19.06 -0.48 12.08
CA THR A 935 -18.21 0.59 12.57
C THR A 935 -18.83 1.23 13.81
N PHE A 936 -18.16 1.12 14.94
CA PHE A 936 -18.52 1.84 16.17
C PHE A 936 -17.91 3.24 16.11
N THR A 937 -18.75 4.28 16.11
CA THR A 937 -18.33 5.68 16.03
C THR A 937 -19.47 6.60 16.51
N ASN A 938 -19.10 7.76 16.99
CA ASN A 938 -20.03 8.86 17.27
C ASN A 938 -20.09 9.90 16.14
N TYR A 939 -19.34 9.66 15.04
CA TYR A 939 -19.39 10.52 13.86
C TYR A 939 -20.73 10.42 13.16
N SER A 940 -21.37 11.57 12.87
CA SER A 940 -22.73 11.62 12.32
C SER A 940 -22.79 11.34 10.81
N GLY A 941 -21.71 11.57 10.07
CA GLY A 941 -21.64 11.39 8.61
C GLY A 941 -21.72 9.95 8.13
N LEU A 942 -21.39 9.71 6.84
CA LEU A 942 -21.48 8.38 6.21
C LEU A 942 -20.47 7.40 6.81
N SER A 943 -19.23 7.83 6.97
CA SER A 943 -18.15 7.01 7.49
C SER A 943 -17.07 7.89 8.12
N PRO A 944 -16.51 7.51 9.29
CA PRO A 944 -15.33 8.18 9.84
C PRO A 944 -14.03 7.79 9.11
N MET A 945 -14.06 6.81 8.22
CA MET A 945 -12.90 6.34 7.45
C MET A 945 -12.67 7.20 6.19
N ILE A 946 -12.61 8.52 6.39
CA ILE A 946 -12.22 9.49 5.35
C ILE A 946 -10.70 9.63 5.30
N ASN A 947 -10.18 10.45 4.36
CA ASN A 947 -8.75 10.71 4.29
C ASN A 947 -8.23 11.35 5.59
N SER A 948 -7.44 10.60 6.33
CA SER A 948 -6.73 11.03 7.54
C SER A 948 -5.22 10.74 7.48
N THR A 949 -4.70 10.39 6.31
CA THR A 949 -3.31 9.93 6.11
C THR A 949 -2.55 10.68 5.03
N THR A 950 -3.24 11.12 3.99
CA THR A 950 -2.61 11.80 2.85
C THR A 950 -2.81 13.30 2.96
N VAL A 951 -1.71 14.06 2.94
CA VAL A 951 -1.73 15.53 2.97
C VAL A 951 -2.13 16.03 1.59
N ASN A 952 -3.42 16.36 1.42
CA ASN A 952 -4.02 16.88 0.19
C ASN A 952 -5.27 17.71 0.53
N GLU A 953 -5.97 18.15 -0.50
CA GLU A 953 -7.19 18.98 -0.41
C GLU A 953 -8.41 18.28 0.27
N GLU A 954 -8.28 17.02 0.65
CA GLU A 954 -9.34 16.23 1.30
C GLU A 954 -8.98 15.83 2.74
N LEU A 955 -7.81 16.23 3.25
CA LEU A 955 -7.35 15.80 4.58
C LEU A 955 -8.28 16.25 5.70
N GLY A 956 -8.91 15.29 6.38
CA GLY A 956 -9.83 15.51 7.50
C GLY A 956 -11.19 16.09 7.12
N LEU A 957 -11.51 16.16 5.82
CA LEU A 957 -12.76 16.71 5.31
C LEU A 957 -13.68 15.59 4.77
N ASP A 958 -14.88 15.48 5.34
CA ASP A 958 -16.00 14.78 4.70
C ASP A 958 -16.72 15.77 3.78
N ASP A 959 -16.34 15.78 2.52
CA ASP A 959 -16.94 16.68 1.52
C ASP A 959 -17.94 15.93 0.65
N LYS A 960 -19.18 15.74 1.11
CA LYS A 960 -20.42 15.33 0.39
C LYS A 960 -20.26 14.48 -0.89
N ARG A 961 -19.04 14.17 -1.30
CA ARG A 961 -18.63 13.52 -2.53
C ARG A 961 -17.97 12.16 -2.28
N PHE A 962 -18.32 11.53 -1.16
CA PHE A 962 -17.74 10.27 -0.72
C PHE A 962 -18.39 9.07 -1.43
N TYR A 963 -17.59 8.17 -2.02
CA TYR A 963 -18.06 6.90 -2.54
C TYR A 963 -18.50 5.99 -1.36
N PRO A 964 -19.76 5.50 -1.31
CA PRO A 964 -20.23 4.71 -0.17
C PRO A 964 -19.39 3.45 0.04
N LEU A 965 -19.24 3.02 1.30
CA LEU A 965 -18.67 1.72 1.61
C LEU A 965 -19.63 0.61 1.21
N SER A 966 -19.08 -0.52 0.76
CA SER A 966 -19.84 -1.77 0.52
C SER A 966 -19.64 -2.74 1.68
N ARG A 967 -20.70 -3.52 1.98
CA ARG A 967 -20.61 -4.73 2.79
C ARG A 967 -20.59 -5.92 1.85
N THR A 968 -19.63 -6.83 2.05
CA THR A 968 -19.45 -7.98 1.15
C THR A 968 -19.71 -9.26 1.90
N TYR A 969 -20.60 -10.10 1.38
CA TYR A 969 -20.87 -11.47 1.83
C TYR A 969 -20.23 -12.43 0.85
N SER A 970 -19.37 -13.34 1.30
CA SER A 970 -18.59 -14.16 0.39
C SER A 970 -18.46 -15.63 0.83
N LEU A 971 -18.26 -16.47 -0.17
CA LEU A 971 -17.89 -17.89 -0.03
C LEU A 971 -16.56 -18.10 -0.75
N GLY A 972 -15.65 -18.84 -0.10
CA GLY A 972 -14.35 -19.20 -0.67
C GLY A 972 -14.15 -20.70 -0.64
N LEU A 973 -13.49 -21.23 -1.68
CA LEU A 973 -13.12 -22.63 -1.82
C LEU A 973 -11.65 -22.74 -2.19
N SER A 974 -10.85 -23.44 -1.38
CA SER A 974 -9.46 -23.78 -1.69
C SER A 974 -9.31 -25.29 -1.79
N ILE A 975 -8.70 -25.76 -2.87
CA ILE A 975 -8.43 -27.19 -3.11
C ILE A 975 -6.95 -27.32 -3.45
N ASN A 976 -6.27 -28.25 -2.76
CA ASN A 976 -4.91 -28.67 -3.05
C ASN A 976 -4.95 -30.14 -3.50
N PHE A 977 -4.50 -30.37 -4.75
CA PHE A 977 -4.44 -31.70 -5.38
C PHE A 977 -3.07 -32.36 -5.23
#